data_91b999a4be1a95f2e172afeef23173c3
#
_entry.id   91b999a4be1a95f2e172afeef23173c3
#
_cell.length_a   1.000
_cell.length_b   1.000
_cell.length_c   1.000
_cell.angle_alpha   90.00
_cell.angle_beta   90.00
_cell.angle_gamma   90.00
#
_symmetry.space_group_name_H-M   'P 1'
#
loop_
_entity.id
_entity.type
_entity.pdbx_description
1 polymer ?
#
loop_
_entity_poly.entity_id
_entity_poly.type
_entity_poly.pdbx_seq_one_letter_code
_entity_poly.pdbx_strand_id
1 'polypeptide(L)'
;MTPKKLWYALAAVILLSFGVLGFFGLEIFRTMPPFPTKVVTTDGTTLFEGQDIKDGQNVWQSIGGQTVGSVWGHGAYIAPDWSADYLHREAELLLKKLAERDGLDYASLPAAEQAKYQVLLREEVRKNTFDEATGVITYSPLRAEVARELGAYYAKLFLGDTSPEFVKLRSAYALRDKSLEDPRKMEQMSAFFAWASWVCVTNRPGTDVSYTNNWPHDPTIGNIAPTSLHLWSGFSVLMLLTCVGILVYYYAQSKEDEVGVLPTSDPLRGMKPTPSMRATTKYIWIVSLLILVQMVLGAITAHYGVEGDALFGLPIQDFLPQAVSRSWHVQLAILWIATSWLATGLYIAPAVSGVEPKFQRLGVNVLFGALLFVVVGSLVGQWFGVMQKLGLIENFWLGHQGYEYVELGRLWQILLLVGLVLWLFLMIRALIPALKRKDENRHLLTLFIIASLAIAFFYAAGLMYGRQTHMAIAEYWRWWVVHLWVEGFFEVFATVVAAFLFCRLGLLRIQSATVSVLFSTIIFLSGGILGTFHHLYFSATPTAVLALGATFSALEIVPLVLIGMEAYHNYKLSKSTDWIEAYKWPIYCFIAMCFWNFLGAGIFGFAINPPIALYYLQGLNTTAVHGHAALFGVYGILGIGLMLFCLRGLYPDYKWNDKLIGTAFWMINIGLFLMVTVSVLPIGILQAHESITNAYWSARSAEFMQQDHMQLIRWMRMPGDLLLGIGELLLVVFIFGLQFGWSRKGTR
;
A
#
# COMPACT_ATOMS: atom_id res chain seq x y z
N MET A 1 34.57 -3.46 -3.64
CA MET A 1 34.48 -4.51 -2.56
C MET A 1 34.38 -5.90 -3.18
N THR A 2 34.90 -6.95 -2.53
CA THR A 2 34.74 -8.32 -3.06
C THR A 2 33.34 -8.87 -2.74
N PRO A 3 32.75 -9.73 -3.60
CA PRO A 3 31.43 -10.33 -3.35
C PRO A 3 31.33 -11.01 -1.97
N LYS A 4 32.42 -11.64 -1.48
CA LYS A 4 32.46 -12.26 -0.15
C LYS A 4 32.22 -11.25 1.00
N LYS A 5 32.83 -10.07 0.93
CA LYS A 5 32.64 -9.01 1.93
C LYS A 5 31.20 -8.45 1.88
N LEU A 6 30.63 -8.33 0.69
CA LEU A 6 29.23 -7.88 0.52
C LEU A 6 28.23 -8.88 1.10
N TRP A 7 28.47 -10.21 0.94
CA TRP A 7 27.64 -11.24 1.58
C TRP A 7 27.66 -11.16 3.11
N TYR A 8 28.84 -10.91 3.72
CA TYR A 8 28.90 -10.70 5.18
C TYR A 8 28.22 -9.43 5.62
N ALA A 9 28.38 -8.33 4.86
CA ALA A 9 27.68 -7.09 5.14
C ALA A 9 26.16 -7.26 5.03
N LEU A 10 25.69 -7.95 3.99
CA LEU A 10 24.27 -8.27 3.81
C LEU A 10 23.70 -9.08 4.99
N ALA A 11 24.41 -10.14 5.40
CA ALA A 11 23.97 -10.94 6.56
C ALA A 11 23.93 -10.12 7.84
N ALA A 12 24.94 -9.27 8.09
CA ALA A 12 24.97 -8.39 9.26
C ALA A 12 23.81 -7.37 9.25
N VAL A 13 23.56 -6.75 8.11
CA VAL A 13 22.44 -5.78 7.96
C VAL A 13 21.10 -6.47 8.19
N ILE A 14 20.87 -7.64 7.61
CA ILE A 14 19.62 -8.41 7.82
C ILE A 14 19.42 -8.71 9.30
N LEU A 15 20.43 -9.27 9.97
CA LEU A 15 20.34 -9.63 11.39
C LEU A 15 20.09 -8.41 12.28
N LEU A 16 20.81 -7.31 12.04
CA LEU A 16 20.64 -6.08 12.79
C LEU A 16 19.25 -5.47 12.57
N SER A 17 18.83 -5.33 11.31
CA SER A 17 17.55 -4.69 10.96
C SER A 17 16.36 -5.49 11.51
N PHE A 18 16.36 -6.83 11.40
CA PHE A 18 15.32 -7.66 12.02
C PHE A 18 15.40 -7.66 13.54
N GLY A 19 16.59 -7.57 14.12
CA GLY A 19 16.76 -7.38 15.58
C GLY A 19 16.11 -6.10 16.07
N VAL A 20 16.32 -4.98 15.36
CA VAL A 20 15.69 -3.70 15.64
C VAL A 20 14.17 -3.76 15.44
N LEU A 21 13.71 -4.33 14.32
CA LEU A 21 12.28 -4.46 14.03
C LEU A 21 11.56 -5.33 15.08
N GLY A 22 12.17 -6.45 15.50
CA GLY A 22 11.62 -7.31 16.55
C GLY A 22 11.61 -6.65 17.93
N PHE A 23 12.67 -5.91 18.29
CA PHE A 23 12.73 -5.16 19.54
C PHE A 23 11.59 -4.14 19.63
N PHE A 24 11.41 -3.31 18.61
CA PHE A 24 10.34 -2.32 18.60
C PHE A 24 8.94 -2.95 18.41
N GLY A 25 8.84 -4.11 17.76
CA GLY A 25 7.60 -4.89 17.75
C GLY A 25 7.17 -5.32 19.17
N LEU A 26 8.12 -5.74 20.00
CA LEU A 26 7.88 -6.05 21.41
C LEU A 26 7.51 -4.79 22.20
N GLU A 27 8.16 -3.66 21.93
CA GLU A 27 7.85 -2.39 22.58
C GLU A 27 6.45 -1.88 22.21
N ILE A 28 6.05 -1.99 20.95
CA ILE A 28 4.66 -1.70 20.51
C ILE A 28 3.66 -2.56 21.28
N PHE A 29 3.95 -3.87 21.45
CA PHE A 29 3.09 -4.77 22.22
C PHE A 29 2.95 -4.34 23.69
N ARG A 30 4.03 -3.88 24.31
CA ARG A 30 4.03 -3.43 25.71
C ARG A 30 3.34 -2.09 25.93
N THR A 31 3.39 -1.21 24.93
CA THR A 31 2.96 0.19 25.07
C THR A 31 1.68 0.51 24.29
N MET A 32 1.08 -0.49 23.61
CA MET A 32 -0.19 -0.31 22.92
C MET A 32 -1.31 0.17 23.86
N PRO A 33 -2.30 0.91 23.36
CA PRO A 33 -3.44 1.34 24.17
C PRO A 33 -4.15 0.14 24.79
N PRO A 34 -4.64 0.23 26.06
CA PRO A 34 -5.33 -0.89 26.67
C PRO A 34 -6.71 -1.14 26.05
N PHE A 35 -7.07 -2.41 25.84
CA PHE A 35 -8.48 -2.78 25.73
C PHE A 35 -9.07 -2.86 27.14
N PRO A 36 -10.06 -2.03 27.47
CA PRO A 36 -10.70 -2.11 28.78
C PRO A 36 -11.51 -3.40 28.90
N THR A 37 -11.72 -3.86 30.14
CA THR A 37 -12.71 -4.92 30.42
C THR A 37 -14.12 -4.38 30.21
N LYS A 38 -14.36 -3.14 30.58
CA LYS A 38 -15.60 -2.39 30.35
C LYS A 38 -15.38 -0.87 30.48
N VAL A 39 -16.28 -0.10 29.93
CA VAL A 39 -16.38 1.34 30.16
C VAL A 39 -17.62 1.60 30.98
N VAL A 40 -17.46 2.33 32.09
CA VAL A 40 -18.52 2.62 33.04
C VAL A 40 -18.66 4.13 33.30
N THR A 41 -19.79 4.54 33.82
CA THR A 41 -19.98 5.89 34.38
C THR A 41 -19.53 5.94 35.84
N THR A 42 -19.41 7.14 36.40
CA THR A 42 -19.00 7.33 37.82
C THR A 42 -19.98 6.71 38.83
N ASP A 43 -21.22 6.43 38.44
CA ASP A 43 -22.21 5.72 39.24
C ASP A 43 -22.14 4.19 39.09
N GLY A 44 -21.20 3.68 38.30
CA GLY A 44 -20.99 2.26 38.06
C GLY A 44 -21.84 1.65 36.94
N THR A 45 -22.67 2.44 36.25
CA THR A 45 -23.48 1.98 35.10
C THR A 45 -22.54 1.63 33.92
N THR A 46 -22.64 0.43 33.39
CA THR A 46 -21.87 0.02 32.20
C THR A 46 -22.41 0.67 30.95
N LEU A 47 -21.53 1.32 30.17
CA LEU A 47 -21.83 1.86 28.85
C LEU A 47 -21.65 0.81 27.76
N PHE A 48 -20.53 0.11 27.75
CA PHE A 48 -20.23 -1.04 26.89
C PHE A 48 -19.12 -1.90 27.48
N GLU A 49 -19.15 -3.16 27.10
CA GLU A 49 -18.15 -4.14 27.51
C GLU A 49 -16.93 -4.13 26.59
N GLY A 50 -15.77 -4.57 27.07
CA GLY A 50 -14.55 -4.67 26.23
C GLY A 50 -14.71 -5.62 25.04
N GLN A 51 -15.61 -6.62 25.15
CA GLN A 51 -15.94 -7.50 24.04
C GLN A 51 -16.69 -6.74 22.93
N ASP A 52 -17.51 -5.73 23.27
CA ASP A 52 -18.20 -4.90 22.28
C ASP A 52 -17.21 -4.10 21.42
N ILE A 53 -16.10 -3.63 22.00
CA ILE A 53 -15.04 -2.94 21.26
C ILE A 53 -14.39 -3.91 20.25
N LYS A 54 -14.06 -5.13 20.66
CA LYS A 54 -13.43 -6.14 19.80
C LYS A 54 -14.36 -6.61 18.68
N ASP A 55 -15.62 -6.84 19.00
CA ASP A 55 -16.62 -7.24 18.02
C ASP A 55 -16.97 -6.06 17.10
N GLY A 56 -16.98 -4.83 17.62
CA GLY A 56 -17.11 -3.59 16.85
C GLY A 56 -16.01 -3.39 15.81
N GLN A 57 -14.76 -3.71 16.17
CA GLN A 57 -13.65 -3.77 15.20
C GLN A 57 -13.96 -4.77 14.07
N ASN A 58 -14.49 -5.97 14.39
CA ASN A 58 -14.86 -6.95 13.38
C ASN A 58 -16.07 -6.51 12.53
N VAL A 59 -17.04 -5.79 13.12
CA VAL A 59 -18.16 -5.23 12.37
C VAL A 59 -17.66 -4.19 11.37
N TRP A 60 -16.83 -3.24 11.81
CA TRP A 60 -16.20 -2.26 10.93
C TRP A 60 -15.41 -2.94 9.79
N GLN A 61 -14.63 -3.97 10.09
CA GLN A 61 -13.92 -4.77 9.10
C GLN A 61 -14.87 -5.41 8.08
N SER A 62 -16.02 -5.93 8.54
CA SER A 62 -16.97 -6.65 7.67
C SER A 62 -17.64 -5.76 6.64
N ILE A 63 -17.84 -4.47 6.92
CA ILE A 63 -18.42 -3.50 5.96
C ILE A 63 -17.39 -2.90 5.01
N GLY A 64 -16.13 -3.31 5.11
CA GLY A 64 -15.02 -2.83 4.29
C GLY A 64 -13.85 -2.26 5.08
N GLY A 65 -13.99 -2.05 6.38
CA GLY A 65 -12.91 -1.59 7.25
C GLY A 65 -12.24 -0.31 6.74
N GLN A 66 -10.94 -0.36 6.56
CA GLN A 66 -10.12 0.76 6.06
C GLN A 66 -10.52 1.26 4.67
N THR A 67 -11.33 0.51 3.89
CA THR A 67 -11.83 0.98 2.60
C THR A 67 -13.05 1.88 2.71
N VAL A 68 -13.78 1.84 3.83
CA VAL A 68 -14.98 2.65 4.11
C VAL A 68 -14.65 3.95 4.87
N GLY A 69 -13.42 4.16 5.21
CA GLY A 69 -12.89 5.25 6.01
C GLY A 69 -11.73 4.74 6.84
N SER A 70 -10.92 5.64 7.37
CA SER A 70 -9.76 5.24 8.17
C SER A 70 -10.07 5.17 9.65
N VAL A 71 -9.20 4.51 10.39
CA VAL A 71 -9.07 4.62 11.84
C VAL A 71 -7.58 4.85 12.12
N TRP A 72 -7.27 5.81 12.96
CA TRP A 72 -5.90 6.26 13.25
C TRP A 72 -5.09 6.60 12.00
N GLY A 73 -5.72 7.21 11.00
CA GLY A 73 -5.10 7.63 9.76
C GLY A 73 -4.83 6.52 8.73
N HIS A 74 -5.13 5.26 9.03
CA HIS A 74 -4.96 4.15 8.10
C HIS A 74 -6.25 3.82 7.39
N GLY A 75 -6.31 4.04 6.06
CA GLY A 75 -7.45 3.69 5.22
C GLY A 75 -7.79 4.71 4.13
N ALA A 76 -8.99 4.56 3.56
CA ALA A 76 -9.51 5.35 2.46
C ALA A 76 -9.74 6.83 2.79
N TYR A 77 -9.82 7.65 1.76
CA TYR A 77 -9.84 9.12 1.85
C TYR A 77 -11.19 9.75 1.50
N ILE A 78 -12.19 9.01 1.02
CA ILE A 78 -13.52 9.56 0.65
C ILE A 78 -14.36 9.78 1.90
N ALA A 79 -14.49 8.75 2.73
CA ALA A 79 -15.12 8.85 4.03
C ALA A 79 -14.13 9.40 5.08
N PRO A 80 -14.60 9.88 6.25
CA PRO A 80 -13.74 10.43 7.28
C PRO A 80 -12.81 9.38 7.91
N ASP A 81 -11.87 9.86 8.72
CA ASP A 81 -11.27 9.04 9.76
C ASP A 81 -12.25 8.93 10.93
N TRP A 82 -12.71 7.71 11.20
CA TRP A 82 -13.78 7.52 12.20
C TRP A 82 -13.34 7.81 13.62
N SER A 83 -12.05 7.72 13.93
CA SER A 83 -11.53 8.15 15.22
C SER A 83 -11.47 9.67 15.34
N ALA A 84 -11.09 10.37 14.25
CA ALA A 84 -11.06 11.83 14.22
C ALA A 84 -12.45 12.44 14.15
N ASP A 85 -13.36 11.89 13.34
CA ASP A 85 -14.75 12.36 13.23
C ASP A 85 -15.51 12.18 14.55
N TYR A 86 -15.36 11.02 15.20
CA TYR A 86 -15.96 10.80 16.52
C TYR A 86 -15.42 11.78 17.56
N LEU A 87 -14.11 11.97 17.61
CA LEU A 87 -13.44 12.84 18.56
C LEU A 87 -13.88 14.31 18.40
N HIS A 88 -13.97 14.79 17.16
CA HIS A 88 -14.45 16.13 16.86
C HIS A 88 -15.91 16.32 17.33
N ARG A 89 -16.80 15.39 16.97
CA ARG A 89 -18.21 15.45 17.40
C ARG A 89 -18.37 15.33 18.92
N GLU A 90 -17.57 14.49 19.57
CA GLU A 90 -17.52 14.40 21.03
C GLU A 90 -17.14 15.74 21.63
N ALA A 91 -16.13 16.41 21.08
CA ALA A 91 -15.68 17.72 21.55
C ALA A 91 -16.76 18.80 21.39
N GLU A 92 -17.42 18.88 20.22
CA GLU A 92 -18.50 19.85 19.97
C GLU A 92 -19.68 19.67 20.92
N LEU A 93 -20.13 18.41 21.09
CA LEU A 93 -21.24 18.11 22.00
C LEU A 93 -20.88 18.40 23.47
N LEU A 94 -19.64 18.06 23.88
CA LEU A 94 -19.18 18.38 25.25
C LEU A 94 -19.11 19.89 25.48
N LEU A 95 -18.56 20.68 24.55
CA LEU A 95 -18.54 22.16 24.66
C LEU A 95 -19.92 22.74 24.78
N LYS A 96 -20.86 22.29 23.93
CA LYS A 96 -22.26 22.71 23.98
C LYS A 96 -22.87 22.40 25.34
N LYS A 97 -22.78 21.16 25.81
CA LYS A 97 -23.39 20.75 27.08
C LYS A 97 -22.71 21.37 28.31
N LEU A 98 -21.43 21.66 28.28
CA LEU A 98 -20.71 22.36 29.33
C LEU A 98 -21.24 23.80 29.48
N ALA A 99 -21.47 24.49 28.34
CA ALA A 99 -22.04 25.84 28.37
C ALA A 99 -23.54 25.84 28.78
N GLU A 100 -24.33 24.88 28.31
CA GLU A 100 -25.74 24.70 28.66
C GLU A 100 -25.95 24.50 30.17
N ARG A 101 -25.02 23.87 30.88
CA ARG A 101 -25.06 23.74 32.35
C ARG A 101 -25.03 25.11 33.06
N ASP A 102 -24.31 26.06 32.47
CA ASP A 102 -24.25 27.45 32.98
C ASP A 102 -25.38 28.33 32.40
N GLY A 103 -26.33 27.75 31.65
CA GLY A 103 -27.43 28.45 30.99
C GLY A 103 -27.01 29.28 29.78
N LEU A 104 -25.89 28.93 29.15
CA LEU A 104 -25.26 29.66 28.04
C LEU A 104 -25.28 28.83 26.75
N ASP A 105 -25.27 29.51 25.59
CA ASP A 105 -25.05 28.90 24.29
C ASP A 105 -23.59 29.10 23.88
N TYR A 106 -22.81 28.01 23.80
CA TYR A 106 -21.39 28.04 23.48
C TYR A 106 -21.08 28.82 22.20
N ALA A 107 -21.88 28.62 21.15
CA ALA A 107 -21.64 29.25 19.84
C ALA A 107 -21.78 30.78 19.87
N SER A 108 -22.55 31.31 20.77
CA SER A 108 -22.80 32.76 20.92
C SER A 108 -21.81 33.46 21.87
N LEU A 109 -20.93 32.70 22.55
CA LEU A 109 -19.99 33.24 23.52
C LEU A 109 -18.83 34.01 22.88
N PRO A 110 -18.34 35.09 23.52
CA PRO A 110 -17.07 35.72 23.14
C PRO A 110 -15.90 34.72 23.24
N ALA A 111 -14.89 34.88 22.39
CA ALA A 111 -13.74 33.96 22.31
C ALA A 111 -13.05 33.70 23.67
N ALA A 112 -12.94 34.71 24.54
CA ALA A 112 -12.38 34.57 25.88
C ALA A 112 -13.20 33.64 26.79
N GLU A 113 -14.52 33.64 26.66
CA GLU A 113 -15.40 32.73 27.39
C GLU A 113 -15.41 31.35 26.79
N GLN A 114 -15.38 31.22 25.45
CA GLN A 114 -15.21 29.94 24.77
C GLN A 114 -13.95 29.24 25.22
N ALA A 115 -12.83 29.98 25.41
CA ALA A 115 -11.58 29.45 25.89
C ALA A 115 -11.66 28.75 27.26
N LYS A 116 -12.52 29.28 28.17
CA LYS A 116 -12.82 28.64 29.48
C LYS A 116 -13.38 27.23 29.28
N TYR A 117 -14.36 27.08 28.40
CA TYR A 117 -14.97 25.77 28.11
C TYR A 117 -14.04 24.82 27.38
N GLN A 118 -13.17 25.34 26.52
CA GLN A 118 -12.12 24.52 25.88
C GLN A 118 -11.13 23.97 26.89
N VAL A 119 -10.78 24.72 27.94
CA VAL A 119 -9.94 24.20 29.04
C VAL A 119 -10.65 23.06 29.78
N LEU A 120 -11.93 23.24 30.12
CA LEU A 120 -12.73 22.21 30.79
C LEU A 120 -12.88 20.95 29.92
N LEU A 121 -13.09 21.13 28.60
CA LEU A 121 -13.12 20.05 27.64
C LEU A 121 -11.80 19.25 27.66
N ARG A 122 -10.66 19.95 27.59
CA ARG A 122 -9.33 19.30 27.59
C ARG A 122 -9.06 18.55 28.88
N GLU A 123 -9.45 19.10 30.02
CA GLU A 123 -9.36 18.40 31.30
C GLU A 123 -10.19 17.12 31.33
N GLU A 124 -11.40 17.16 30.76
CA GLU A 124 -12.31 16.01 30.68
C GLU A 124 -11.76 14.90 29.79
N VAL A 125 -11.37 15.22 28.54
CA VAL A 125 -11.07 14.21 27.54
C VAL A 125 -9.63 13.68 27.63
N ARG A 126 -8.67 14.50 28.11
CA ARG A 126 -7.26 14.10 28.20
C ARG A 126 -6.90 13.33 29.48
N LYS A 127 -7.74 13.42 30.49
CA LYS A 127 -7.55 12.68 31.75
C LYS A 127 -7.63 11.18 31.50
N ASN A 128 -6.55 10.45 31.84
CA ASN A 128 -6.56 8.99 31.79
C ASN A 128 -7.32 8.45 33.01
N THR A 129 -8.46 7.84 32.76
CA THR A 129 -9.32 7.22 33.77
C THR A 129 -9.30 5.69 33.69
N PHE A 130 -8.35 5.11 32.95
CA PHE A 130 -8.12 3.67 32.90
C PHE A 130 -7.45 3.21 34.20
N ASP A 131 -8.09 2.29 34.87
CA ASP A 131 -7.54 1.62 36.07
C ASP A 131 -6.89 0.29 35.66
N GLU A 132 -5.58 0.20 35.76
CA GLU A 132 -4.81 -0.99 35.39
C GLU A 132 -5.18 -2.22 36.23
N ALA A 133 -5.61 -2.04 37.48
CA ALA A 133 -5.94 -3.15 38.37
C ALA A 133 -7.26 -3.85 38.01
N THR A 134 -8.25 -3.06 37.55
CA THR A 134 -9.58 -3.58 37.19
C THR A 134 -9.80 -3.68 35.69
N GLY A 135 -8.97 -3.00 34.89
CA GLY A 135 -9.12 -2.87 33.46
C GLY A 135 -10.31 -2.00 33.05
N VAL A 136 -10.80 -1.13 33.93
CA VAL A 136 -12.01 -0.32 33.72
C VAL A 136 -11.63 1.09 33.30
N ILE A 137 -12.34 1.64 32.29
CA ILE A 137 -12.33 3.06 31.97
C ILE A 137 -13.59 3.71 32.59
N THR A 138 -13.44 4.84 33.28
CA THR A 138 -14.56 5.57 33.88
C THR A 138 -14.81 6.87 33.14
N TYR A 139 -16.02 7.05 32.59
CA TYR A 139 -16.48 8.29 31.97
C TYR A 139 -17.26 9.14 32.99
N SER A 140 -17.18 10.46 32.86
CA SER A 140 -18.10 11.36 33.55
C SER A 140 -19.54 11.15 33.05
N PRO A 141 -20.55 11.49 33.84
CA PRO A 141 -21.96 11.44 33.39
C PRO A 141 -22.20 12.22 32.08
N LEU A 142 -21.52 13.34 31.90
CA LEU A 142 -21.61 14.18 30.71
C LEU A 142 -21.01 13.45 29.47
N ARG A 143 -19.81 12.93 29.61
CA ARG A 143 -19.15 12.19 28.52
C ARG A 143 -19.94 10.94 28.16
N ALA A 144 -20.53 10.26 29.14
CA ALA A 144 -21.40 9.10 28.91
C ALA A 144 -22.68 9.44 28.15
N GLU A 145 -23.28 10.60 28.45
CA GLU A 145 -24.44 11.13 27.71
C GLU A 145 -24.08 11.42 26.26
N VAL A 146 -22.95 12.11 26.02
CA VAL A 146 -22.44 12.41 24.68
C VAL A 146 -22.13 11.11 23.90
N ALA A 147 -21.55 10.11 24.53
CA ALA A 147 -21.28 8.82 23.89
C ALA A 147 -22.57 8.13 23.40
N ARG A 148 -23.69 8.22 24.16
CA ARG A 148 -25.00 7.69 23.72
C ARG A 148 -25.57 8.49 22.54
N GLU A 149 -25.45 9.81 22.55
CA GLU A 149 -25.89 10.66 21.44
C GLU A 149 -25.11 10.38 20.17
N LEU A 150 -23.80 10.19 20.27
CA LEU A 150 -22.95 9.78 19.13
C LEU A 150 -23.30 8.39 18.64
N GLY A 151 -23.60 7.45 19.52
CA GLY A 151 -24.13 6.13 19.13
C GLY A 151 -25.39 6.24 18.28
N ALA A 152 -26.32 7.12 18.68
CA ALA A 152 -27.54 7.39 17.91
C ALA A 152 -27.24 8.07 16.56
N TYR A 153 -26.28 9.00 16.51
CA TYR A 153 -25.82 9.64 15.27
C TYR A 153 -25.27 8.61 14.26
N TYR A 154 -24.34 7.78 14.69
CA TYR A 154 -23.78 6.73 13.81
C TYR A 154 -24.81 5.66 13.43
N ALA A 155 -25.78 5.38 14.31
CA ALA A 155 -26.90 4.50 13.96
C ALA A 155 -27.72 5.06 12.79
N LYS A 156 -28.02 6.36 12.78
CA LYS A 156 -28.68 7.01 11.65
C LYS A 156 -27.85 6.94 10.37
N LEU A 157 -26.52 7.11 10.48
CA LEU A 157 -25.63 7.09 9.32
C LEU A 157 -25.56 5.68 8.69
N PHE A 158 -25.36 4.62 9.47
CA PHE A 158 -25.05 3.28 8.97
C PHE A 158 -26.26 2.34 8.84
N LEU A 159 -27.34 2.58 9.60
CA LEU A 159 -28.59 1.79 9.51
C LEU A 159 -29.59 2.33 8.49
N GLY A 160 -29.27 3.49 7.85
CA GLY A 160 -30.03 4.00 6.71
C GLY A 160 -31.18 4.94 7.07
N ASP A 161 -30.92 5.95 7.92
CA ASP A 161 -31.88 7.05 8.14
C ASP A 161 -32.19 7.78 6.82
N THR A 162 -33.46 8.00 6.55
CA THR A 162 -33.94 8.59 5.29
C THR A 162 -34.06 10.11 5.31
N SER A 163 -33.66 10.76 6.39
CA SER A 163 -33.65 12.23 6.44
C SER A 163 -32.66 12.80 5.41
N PRO A 164 -32.99 13.96 4.80
CA PRO A 164 -32.15 14.54 3.73
C PRO A 164 -30.70 14.78 4.15
N GLU A 165 -30.46 15.09 5.40
CA GLU A 165 -29.14 15.30 5.97
C GLU A 165 -28.29 14.04 5.87
N PHE A 166 -28.77 12.89 6.37
CA PHE A 166 -28.03 11.63 6.38
C PHE A 166 -27.93 11.01 4.99
N VAL A 167 -28.92 11.20 4.12
CA VAL A 167 -28.83 10.79 2.71
C VAL A 167 -27.70 11.54 2.02
N LYS A 168 -27.67 12.88 2.17
CA LYS A 168 -26.59 13.72 1.61
C LYS A 168 -25.21 13.34 2.16
N LEU A 169 -25.13 13.06 3.47
CA LEU A 169 -23.88 12.70 4.12
C LEU A 169 -23.35 11.34 3.63
N ARG A 170 -24.23 10.33 3.52
CA ARG A 170 -23.85 9.04 2.95
C ARG A 170 -23.36 9.16 1.51
N SER A 171 -24.05 9.94 0.69
CA SER A 171 -23.63 10.21 -0.69
C SER A 171 -22.23 10.87 -0.72
N ALA A 172 -22.00 11.90 0.11
CA ALA A 172 -20.70 12.58 0.20
C ALA A 172 -19.55 11.66 0.63
N TYR A 173 -19.83 10.68 1.47
CA TYR A 173 -18.86 9.69 1.96
C TYR A 173 -18.82 8.40 1.12
N ALA A 174 -19.59 8.33 0.05
CA ALA A 174 -19.76 7.12 -0.79
C ALA A 174 -20.13 5.86 0.02
N LEU A 175 -20.93 6.05 1.08
CA LEU A 175 -21.47 4.97 1.90
C LEU A 175 -22.73 4.41 1.28
N ARG A 176 -22.94 3.10 1.40
CA ARG A 176 -24.24 2.49 1.06
C ARG A 176 -25.36 3.09 1.88
N ASP A 177 -26.55 3.14 1.30
CA ASP A 177 -27.75 3.62 1.99
C ASP A 177 -27.98 2.91 3.31
N LYS A 178 -27.71 1.60 3.34
CA LYS A 178 -27.79 0.76 4.53
C LYS A 178 -26.57 -0.15 4.60
N SER A 179 -25.52 0.29 5.29
CA SER A 179 -24.28 -0.47 5.44
C SER A 179 -24.41 -1.61 6.46
N LEU A 180 -25.25 -1.44 7.47
CA LEU A 180 -25.58 -2.44 8.51
C LEU A 180 -27.09 -2.62 8.59
N GLU A 181 -27.53 -3.81 8.98
CA GLU A 181 -28.94 -4.15 9.21
C GLU A 181 -29.24 -4.40 10.69
N ASP A 182 -28.24 -4.84 11.44
CA ASP A 182 -28.36 -5.25 12.84
C ASP A 182 -27.98 -4.10 13.79
N PRO A 183 -28.93 -3.59 14.60
CA PRO A 183 -28.66 -2.56 15.59
C PRO A 183 -27.59 -2.94 16.61
N ARG A 184 -27.48 -4.23 16.99
CA ARG A 184 -26.46 -4.68 17.93
C ARG A 184 -25.05 -4.58 17.35
N LYS A 185 -24.87 -4.90 16.07
CA LYS A 185 -23.60 -4.67 15.36
C LYS A 185 -23.25 -3.19 15.33
N MET A 186 -24.26 -2.31 15.17
CA MET A 186 -24.04 -0.86 15.18
C MET A 186 -23.60 -0.35 16.55
N GLU A 187 -24.21 -0.84 17.64
CA GLU A 187 -23.79 -0.52 19.00
C GLU A 187 -22.31 -0.94 19.24
N GLN A 188 -21.95 -2.13 18.82
CA GLN A 188 -20.59 -2.65 18.92
C GLN A 188 -19.61 -1.78 18.11
N MET A 189 -19.94 -1.41 16.86
CA MET A 189 -19.10 -0.55 16.03
C MET A 189 -18.95 0.85 16.65
N SER A 190 -20.01 1.39 17.25
CA SER A 190 -19.96 2.67 17.98
C SER A 190 -19.04 2.59 19.21
N ALA A 191 -19.06 1.47 19.94
CA ALA A 191 -18.13 1.24 21.05
C ALA A 191 -16.67 1.19 20.58
N PHE A 192 -16.42 0.58 19.41
CA PHE A 192 -15.08 0.59 18.80
C PHE A 192 -14.64 2.00 18.40
N PHE A 193 -15.49 2.80 17.78
CA PHE A 193 -15.17 4.19 17.43
C PHE A 193 -14.94 5.07 18.67
N ALA A 194 -15.76 4.91 19.72
CA ALA A 194 -15.57 5.59 20.98
C ALA A 194 -14.23 5.27 21.65
N TRP A 195 -13.83 3.98 21.66
CA TRP A 195 -12.53 3.56 22.18
C TRP A 195 -11.37 4.07 21.31
N ALA A 196 -11.49 3.97 19.99
CA ALA A 196 -10.46 4.45 19.08
C ALA A 196 -10.24 5.96 19.20
N SER A 197 -11.31 6.74 19.42
CA SER A 197 -11.26 8.16 19.70
C SER A 197 -10.63 8.46 21.08
N TRP A 198 -11.01 7.72 22.13
CA TRP A 198 -10.41 7.83 23.45
C TRP A 198 -8.88 7.64 23.40
N VAL A 199 -8.39 6.68 22.63
CA VAL A 199 -6.96 6.43 22.39
C VAL A 199 -6.26 7.66 21.79
N CYS A 200 -6.95 8.41 20.93
CA CYS A 200 -6.39 9.58 20.24
C CYS A 200 -6.20 10.81 21.14
N VAL A 201 -6.93 10.91 22.25
CA VAL A 201 -6.94 12.13 23.08
C VAL A 201 -6.44 11.90 24.50
N THR A 202 -6.64 10.72 25.07
CA THR A 202 -6.26 10.42 26.46
C THR A 202 -4.78 10.34 26.62
N ASN A 203 -4.22 11.04 27.59
CA ASN A 203 -2.79 11.04 27.89
C ASN A 203 -2.32 9.67 28.37
N ARG A 204 -1.13 9.26 27.93
CA ARG A 204 -0.42 8.11 28.49
C ARG A 204 -0.11 8.35 29.95
N PRO A 205 -0.06 7.31 30.79
CA PRO A 205 0.34 7.46 32.20
C PRO A 205 1.65 8.21 32.33
N GLY A 206 1.66 9.28 33.16
CA GLY A 206 2.84 10.06 33.46
C GLY A 206 3.36 10.98 32.32
N THR A 207 2.58 11.19 31.27
CA THR A 207 2.94 12.06 30.14
C THR A 207 1.82 13.05 29.79
N ASP A 208 2.15 14.04 28.96
CA ASP A 208 1.21 15.00 28.37
C ASP A 208 0.83 14.65 26.92
N VAL A 209 1.23 13.45 26.46
CA VAL A 209 1.04 12.98 25.08
C VAL A 209 0.05 11.82 25.07
N SER A 210 -0.89 11.82 24.12
CA SER A 210 -1.88 10.74 23.95
C SER A 210 -1.23 9.44 23.46
N TYR A 211 -2.00 8.34 23.48
CA TYR A 211 -1.54 7.05 22.96
C TYR A 211 -1.15 7.09 21.47
N THR A 212 -1.67 8.06 20.72
CA THR A 212 -1.37 8.30 19.29
C THR A 212 -0.41 9.47 19.06
N ASN A 213 0.39 9.90 20.05
CA ASN A 213 1.28 11.06 19.98
C ASN A 213 0.54 12.37 19.64
N ASN A 214 -0.62 12.61 20.28
CA ASN A 214 -1.52 13.73 20.03
C ASN A 214 -2.07 13.81 18.59
N TRP A 215 -2.07 12.71 17.85
CA TRP A 215 -2.78 12.61 16.58
C TRP A 215 -4.28 12.27 16.85
N PRO A 216 -5.26 12.77 16.07
CA PRO A 216 -5.15 13.73 14.97
C PRO A 216 -4.93 15.17 15.43
N HIS A 217 -4.38 16.01 14.55
CA HIS A 217 -4.29 17.45 14.84
C HIS A 217 -5.67 18.07 15.05
N ASP A 218 -5.90 18.55 16.24
CA ASP A 218 -7.09 19.30 16.61
C ASP A 218 -6.76 20.22 17.80
N PRO A 219 -6.56 21.53 17.57
CA PRO A 219 -6.27 22.49 18.63
C PRO A 219 -7.35 22.59 19.70
N THR A 220 -8.61 22.29 19.38
CA THR A 220 -9.75 22.41 20.31
C THR A 220 -9.58 21.49 21.52
N ILE A 221 -9.17 20.25 21.27
CA ILE A 221 -8.95 19.23 22.31
C ILE A 221 -7.50 19.21 22.83
N GLY A 222 -6.65 20.12 22.35
CA GLY A 222 -5.24 20.19 22.74
C GLY A 222 -4.34 19.16 22.04
N ASN A 223 -4.78 18.54 20.94
CA ASN A 223 -3.95 17.70 20.10
C ASN A 223 -3.09 18.57 19.19
N ILE A 224 -1.90 18.91 19.66
CA ILE A 224 -0.89 19.69 18.95
C ILE A 224 0.34 18.82 18.77
N ALA A 225 1.00 18.99 17.64
CA ALA A 225 2.21 18.22 17.30
C ALA A 225 3.30 18.40 18.38
N PRO A 226 3.77 17.34 19.04
CA PRO A 226 4.87 17.43 20.00
C PRO A 226 6.16 17.97 19.35
N THR A 227 6.97 18.70 20.09
CA THR A 227 8.26 19.24 19.63
C THR A 227 9.18 18.18 19.05
N SER A 228 9.13 16.95 19.59
CA SER A 228 9.92 15.82 19.11
C SER A 228 9.66 15.50 17.64
N LEU A 229 8.43 15.67 17.15
CA LEU A 229 8.09 15.45 15.73
C LEU A 229 8.85 16.41 14.81
N HIS A 230 8.96 17.67 15.19
CA HIS A 230 9.71 18.68 14.43
C HIS A 230 11.20 18.38 14.39
N LEU A 231 11.80 18.13 15.57
CA LEU A 231 13.23 17.86 15.70
C LEU A 231 13.66 16.62 14.91
N TRP A 232 12.93 15.50 15.07
CA TRP A 232 13.24 14.25 14.38
C TRP A 232 12.94 14.30 12.89
N SER A 233 11.99 15.11 12.44
CA SER A 233 11.77 15.35 11.02
C SER A 233 12.93 16.11 10.39
N GLY A 234 13.43 17.16 11.06
CA GLY A 234 14.64 17.85 10.63
C GLY A 234 15.85 16.92 10.56
N PHE A 235 16.01 16.05 11.57
CA PHE A 235 17.06 15.03 11.59
C PHE A 235 16.93 14.05 10.42
N SER A 236 15.72 13.54 10.11
CA SER A 236 15.51 12.60 8.99
C SER A 236 15.88 13.22 7.64
N VAL A 237 15.57 14.51 7.41
CA VAL A 237 15.94 15.23 6.19
C VAL A 237 17.46 15.36 6.07
N LEU A 238 18.14 15.80 7.15
CA LEU A 238 19.60 15.95 7.16
C LEU A 238 20.31 14.60 6.98
N MET A 239 19.81 13.57 7.62
CA MET A 239 20.34 12.21 7.50
C MET A 239 20.16 11.68 6.07
N LEU A 240 18.99 11.87 5.45
CA LEU A 240 18.75 11.48 4.06
C LEU A 240 19.72 12.17 3.11
N LEU A 241 19.83 13.50 3.19
CA LEU A 241 20.74 14.28 2.32
C LEU A 241 22.19 13.83 2.49
N THR A 242 22.62 13.56 3.73
CA THR A 242 23.97 13.07 4.02
C THR A 242 24.20 11.68 3.41
N CYS A 243 23.27 10.74 3.63
CA CYS A 243 23.38 9.38 3.08
C CYS A 243 23.34 9.35 1.55
N VAL A 244 22.44 10.12 0.93
CA VAL A 244 22.42 10.27 -0.55
C VAL A 244 23.74 10.85 -1.05
N GLY A 245 24.26 11.90 -0.40
CA GLY A 245 25.55 12.50 -0.74
C GLY A 245 26.70 11.48 -0.68
N ILE A 246 26.76 10.68 0.40
CA ILE A 246 27.77 9.61 0.56
C ILE A 246 27.64 8.56 -0.55
N LEU A 247 26.42 8.09 -0.84
CA LEU A 247 26.17 7.07 -1.86
C LEU A 247 26.53 7.57 -3.27
N VAL A 248 26.14 8.79 -3.61
CA VAL A 248 26.49 9.41 -4.90
C VAL A 248 28.00 9.63 -5.02
N TYR A 249 28.66 10.12 -3.96
CA TYR A 249 30.10 10.27 -3.92
C TYR A 249 30.83 8.93 -4.14
N TYR A 250 30.41 7.89 -3.40
CA TYR A 250 30.97 6.55 -3.55
C TYR A 250 30.77 5.99 -4.97
N TYR A 251 29.59 6.17 -5.54
CA TYR A 251 29.29 5.76 -6.91
C TYR A 251 30.18 6.50 -7.92
N ALA A 252 30.32 7.81 -7.77
CA ALA A 252 31.16 8.61 -8.66
C ALA A 252 32.65 8.19 -8.63
N GLN A 253 33.14 7.79 -7.45
CA GLN A 253 34.53 7.29 -7.29
C GLN A 253 34.73 5.84 -7.80
N SER A 254 33.67 5.04 -7.81
CA SER A 254 33.74 3.63 -8.21
C SER A 254 33.44 3.39 -9.69
N LYS A 255 33.09 4.43 -10.44
CA LYS A 255 32.73 4.34 -11.85
C LYS A 255 33.97 4.08 -12.70
N GLU A 256 34.17 2.83 -13.10
CA GLU A 256 35.11 2.45 -14.17
C GLU A 256 34.38 2.58 -15.51
N ASP A 257 34.94 3.34 -16.46
CA ASP A 257 34.41 3.51 -17.83
C ASP A 257 34.59 2.25 -18.69
N GLU A 258 34.13 1.10 -18.22
CA GLU A 258 34.22 -0.15 -18.96
C GLU A 258 32.94 -0.45 -19.72
N VAL A 259 32.87 0.01 -20.95
CA VAL A 259 31.84 -0.42 -21.90
C VAL A 259 31.99 -1.93 -22.16
N GLY A 260 30.96 -2.71 -21.84
CA GLY A 260 30.93 -4.14 -22.19
C GLY A 260 30.98 -4.33 -23.70
N VAL A 261 31.67 -5.39 -24.16
CA VAL A 261 31.65 -5.76 -25.56
C VAL A 261 30.28 -6.38 -25.85
N LEU A 262 29.45 -5.65 -26.63
CA LEU A 262 28.14 -6.14 -27.03
C LEU A 262 28.27 -7.38 -27.93
N PRO A 263 27.40 -8.41 -27.76
CA PRO A 263 27.32 -9.52 -28.69
C PRO A 263 27.01 -9.05 -30.11
N THR A 264 27.62 -9.65 -31.10
CA THR A 264 27.41 -9.34 -32.54
C THR A 264 26.04 -9.80 -33.02
N SER A 265 25.40 -10.72 -32.33
CA SER A 265 24.06 -11.25 -32.62
C SER A 265 23.25 -11.39 -31.35
N ASP A 266 21.91 -11.39 -31.50
CA ASP A 266 20.98 -11.57 -30.39
C ASP A 266 21.23 -12.88 -29.62
N PRO A 267 21.71 -12.82 -28.37
CA PRO A 267 22.08 -14.00 -27.58
C PRO A 267 20.89 -14.87 -27.16
N LEU A 268 19.67 -14.37 -27.28
CA LEU A 268 18.44 -15.10 -26.93
C LEU A 268 17.70 -15.67 -28.14
N ARG A 269 18.08 -15.30 -29.37
CA ARG A 269 17.35 -15.71 -30.58
C ARG A 269 17.41 -17.23 -30.81
N GLY A 270 18.49 -17.91 -30.41
CA GLY A 270 18.65 -19.35 -30.55
C GLY A 270 17.97 -20.19 -29.47
N MET A 271 17.41 -19.55 -28.43
CA MET A 271 16.77 -20.24 -27.32
C MET A 271 15.41 -20.79 -27.74
N LYS A 272 15.19 -22.10 -27.61
CA LYS A 272 13.91 -22.74 -27.86
C LYS A 272 13.07 -22.77 -26.55
N PRO A 273 11.93 -22.09 -26.47
CA PRO A 273 11.10 -22.13 -25.29
C PRO A 273 10.64 -23.57 -24.97
N THR A 274 10.80 -23.98 -23.72
CA THR A 274 10.34 -25.28 -23.23
C THR A 274 8.80 -25.32 -23.10
N PRO A 275 8.16 -26.50 -22.95
CA PRO A 275 6.73 -26.60 -22.73
C PRO A 275 6.22 -25.84 -21.50
N SER A 276 7.00 -25.77 -20.40
CA SER A 276 6.64 -24.99 -19.21
C SER A 276 6.76 -23.48 -19.44
N MET A 277 7.79 -23.03 -20.15
CA MET A 277 7.92 -21.61 -20.56
C MET A 277 6.76 -21.16 -21.42
N ARG A 278 6.34 -21.99 -22.41
CA ARG A 278 5.12 -21.69 -23.21
C ARG A 278 3.84 -21.67 -22.36
N ALA A 279 3.77 -22.47 -21.31
CA ALA A 279 2.62 -22.46 -20.40
C ALA A 279 2.48 -21.15 -19.60
N THR A 280 3.55 -20.34 -19.47
CA THR A 280 3.45 -19.01 -18.81
C THR A 280 2.68 -17.99 -19.64
N THR A 281 2.49 -18.19 -20.96
CA THR A 281 1.73 -17.28 -21.81
C THR A 281 0.32 -16.98 -21.28
N LYS A 282 -0.35 -17.98 -20.70
CA LYS A 282 -1.69 -17.79 -20.14
C LYS A 282 -1.70 -16.91 -18.87
N TYR A 283 -0.59 -16.88 -18.10
CA TYR A 283 -0.43 -15.92 -16.99
C TYR A 283 -0.36 -14.49 -17.56
N ILE A 284 0.40 -14.31 -18.65
CA ILE A 284 0.52 -12.99 -19.30
C ILE A 284 -0.86 -12.54 -19.83
N TRP A 285 -1.67 -13.44 -20.39
CA TRP A 285 -3.02 -13.11 -20.85
C TRP A 285 -3.94 -12.72 -19.72
N ILE A 286 -3.96 -13.51 -18.61
CA ILE A 286 -4.82 -13.18 -17.49
C ILE A 286 -4.39 -11.88 -16.81
N VAL A 287 -3.08 -11.63 -16.66
CA VAL A 287 -2.55 -10.37 -16.17
C VAL A 287 -3.05 -9.20 -17.02
N SER A 288 -2.98 -9.34 -18.36
CA SER A 288 -3.46 -8.31 -19.28
C SER A 288 -4.95 -8.01 -19.10
N LEU A 289 -5.79 -9.02 -18.85
CA LEU A 289 -7.21 -8.83 -18.56
C LEU A 289 -7.43 -8.21 -17.17
N LEU A 290 -6.69 -8.65 -16.16
CA LEU A 290 -6.80 -8.11 -14.80
C LEU A 290 -6.40 -6.64 -14.72
N ILE A 291 -5.43 -6.18 -15.51
CA ILE A 291 -5.06 -4.77 -15.64
C ILE A 291 -6.28 -3.95 -16.08
N LEU A 292 -6.98 -4.38 -17.14
CA LEU A 292 -8.18 -3.68 -17.62
C LEU A 292 -9.31 -3.64 -16.58
N VAL A 293 -9.56 -4.76 -15.92
CA VAL A 293 -10.60 -4.82 -14.86
C VAL A 293 -10.21 -3.90 -13.70
N GLN A 294 -8.95 -3.93 -13.29
CA GLN A 294 -8.42 -3.09 -12.21
C GLN A 294 -8.54 -1.61 -12.55
N MET A 295 -8.25 -1.21 -13.78
CA MET A 295 -8.39 0.16 -14.26
C MET A 295 -9.86 0.63 -14.24
N VAL A 296 -10.80 -0.19 -14.75
CA VAL A 296 -12.23 0.12 -14.72
C VAL A 296 -12.73 0.29 -13.29
N LEU A 297 -12.33 -0.61 -12.37
CA LEU A 297 -12.68 -0.50 -10.95
C LEU A 297 -12.06 0.75 -10.30
N GLY A 298 -10.86 1.16 -10.72
CA GLY A 298 -10.23 2.40 -10.29
C GLY A 298 -11.01 3.64 -10.73
N ALA A 299 -11.46 3.66 -11.99
CA ALA A 299 -12.31 4.73 -12.50
C ALA A 299 -13.66 4.80 -11.76
N ILE A 300 -14.31 3.68 -11.53
CA ILE A 300 -15.54 3.59 -10.72
C ILE A 300 -15.29 4.10 -9.30
N THR A 301 -14.22 3.63 -8.65
CA THR A 301 -13.87 4.05 -7.28
C THR A 301 -13.63 5.55 -7.18
N ALA A 302 -12.96 6.14 -8.18
CA ALA A 302 -12.74 7.58 -8.24
C ALA A 302 -14.05 8.36 -8.48
N HIS A 303 -14.94 7.80 -9.30
CA HIS A 303 -16.22 8.43 -9.63
C HIS A 303 -17.16 8.53 -8.42
N TYR A 304 -17.12 7.57 -7.50
CA TYR A 304 -17.81 7.67 -6.21
C TYR A 304 -17.48 8.95 -5.43
N GLY A 305 -16.30 9.51 -5.61
CA GLY A 305 -15.90 10.77 -4.99
C GLY A 305 -16.65 12.00 -5.52
N VAL A 306 -17.31 11.90 -6.68
CA VAL A 306 -18.06 13.03 -7.33
C VAL A 306 -19.56 12.81 -7.36
N GLU A 307 -20.05 11.60 -7.60
CA GLU A 307 -21.49 11.30 -7.61
C GLU A 307 -21.99 10.59 -6.34
N GLY A 308 -21.07 10.06 -5.53
CA GLY A 308 -21.39 9.42 -4.26
C GLY A 308 -21.96 8.01 -4.41
N ASP A 309 -23.21 7.88 -4.80
CA ASP A 309 -23.98 6.62 -4.83
C ASP A 309 -24.28 6.13 -6.26
N ALA A 310 -23.95 6.90 -7.26
CA ALA A 310 -24.25 6.62 -8.67
C ALA A 310 -22.99 6.62 -9.55
N LEU A 311 -23.12 6.09 -10.77
CA LEU A 311 -22.16 6.19 -11.85
C LEU A 311 -22.89 6.74 -13.08
N PHE A 312 -22.73 8.03 -13.38
CA PHE A 312 -23.47 8.74 -14.43
C PHE A 312 -24.99 8.50 -14.32
N GLY A 313 -25.51 8.64 -13.09
CA GLY A 313 -26.93 8.41 -12.77
C GLY A 313 -27.37 6.95 -12.66
N LEU A 314 -26.48 5.98 -12.85
CA LEU A 314 -26.81 4.56 -12.64
C LEU A 314 -26.56 4.18 -11.18
N PRO A 315 -27.54 3.61 -10.45
CA PRO A 315 -27.40 3.27 -9.02
C PRO A 315 -26.59 1.99 -8.84
N ILE A 316 -25.28 2.07 -9.05
CA ILE A 316 -24.40 0.89 -8.98
C ILE A 316 -24.05 0.47 -7.56
N GLN A 317 -24.27 1.31 -6.55
CA GLN A 317 -23.94 0.98 -5.16
C GLN A 317 -24.70 -0.23 -4.61
N ASP A 318 -25.85 -0.58 -5.18
CA ASP A 318 -26.66 -1.71 -4.75
C ASP A 318 -25.98 -3.06 -5.00
N PHE A 319 -25.11 -3.15 -6.01
CA PHE A 319 -24.40 -4.38 -6.36
C PHE A 319 -22.87 -4.24 -6.34
N LEU A 320 -22.33 -3.04 -6.53
CA LEU A 320 -20.89 -2.75 -6.51
C LEU A 320 -20.61 -1.49 -5.68
N PRO A 321 -20.83 -1.52 -4.36
CA PRO A 321 -20.56 -0.36 -3.50
C PRO A 321 -19.09 0.05 -3.54
N GLN A 322 -18.80 1.30 -3.17
CA GLN A 322 -17.46 1.87 -3.18
C GLN A 322 -16.43 1.00 -2.44
N ALA A 323 -16.79 0.45 -1.28
CA ALA A 323 -15.93 -0.44 -0.51
C ALA A 323 -15.50 -1.68 -1.30
N VAL A 324 -16.41 -2.27 -2.11
CA VAL A 324 -16.12 -3.42 -2.97
C VAL A 324 -15.25 -2.99 -4.14
N SER A 325 -15.65 -1.94 -4.88
CA SER A 325 -14.90 -1.48 -6.05
C SER A 325 -13.46 -1.10 -5.69
N ARG A 326 -13.27 -0.42 -4.55
CA ARG A 326 -11.96 -0.04 -4.05
C ARG A 326 -11.13 -1.24 -3.58
N SER A 327 -11.70 -2.15 -2.80
CA SER A 327 -11.00 -3.36 -2.38
C SER A 327 -10.57 -4.20 -3.58
N TRP A 328 -11.46 -4.39 -4.56
CA TRP A 328 -11.13 -5.12 -5.78
C TRP A 328 -10.07 -4.40 -6.61
N HIS A 329 -10.15 -3.07 -6.74
CA HIS A 329 -9.14 -2.27 -7.42
C HIS A 329 -7.74 -2.47 -6.81
N VAL A 330 -7.63 -2.37 -5.49
CA VAL A 330 -6.36 -2.51 -4.76
C VAL A 330 -5.85 -3.96 -4.83
N GLN A 331 -6.72 -4.95 -4.57
CA GLN A 331 -6.33 -6.35 -4.60
C GLN A 331 -5.93 -6.81 -6.00
N LEU A 332 -6.65 -6.39 -7.04
CA LEU A 332 -6.27 -6.73 -8.41
C LEU A 332 -4.92 -6.12 -8.80
N ALA A 333 -4.60 -4.90 -8.35
CA ALA A 333 -3.29 -4.31 -8.59
C ALA A 333 -2.17 -5.20 -8.04
N ILE A 334 -2.27 -5.63 -6.78
CA ILE A 334 -1.30 -6.52 -6.16
C ILE A 334 -1.25 -7.88 -6.89
N LEU A 335 -2.41 -8.46 -7.18
CA LEU A 335 -2.51 -9.79 -7.78
C LEU A 335 -1.93 -9.84 -9.20
N TRP A 336 -2.22 -8.84 -10.06
CA TRP A 336 -1.66 -8.88 -11.41
C TRP A 336 -0.15 -8.54 -11.43
N ILE A 337 0.31 -7.59 -10.61
CA ILE A 337 1.72 -7.27 -10.47
C ILE A 337 2.49 -8.51 -10.01
N ALA A 338 2.09 -9.10 -8.89
CA ALA A 338 2.72 -10.31 -8.37
C ALA A 338 2.68 -11.46 -9.40
N THR A 339 1.54 -11.67 -10.07
CA THR A 339 1.39 -12.73 -11.09
C THR A 339 2.34 -12.51 -12.27
N SER A 340 2.55 -11.28 -12.72
CA SER A 340 3.49 -10.97 -13.81
C SER A 340 4.93 -11.34 -13.43
N TRP A 341 5.31 -11.09 -12.17
CA TRP A 341 6.64 -11.39 -11.66
C TRP A 341 6.83 -12.89 -11.41
N LEU A 342 5.83 -13.56 -10.85
CA LEU A 342 5.82 -15.00 -10.66
C LEU A 342 5.92 -15.75 -12.01
N ALA A 343 5.17 -15.29 -13.03
CA ALA A 343 5.25 -15.84 -14.38
C ALA A 343 6.64 -15.66 -15.00
N THR A 344 7.25 -14.50 -14.77
CA THR A 344 8.62 -14.22 -15.21
C THR A 344 9.61 -15.17 -14.55
N GLY A 345 9.49 -15.41 -13.25
CA GLY A 345 10.31 -16.39 -12.53
C GLY A 345 10.18 -17.80 -13.10
N LEU A 346 8.94 -18.25 -13.36
CA LEU A 346 8.67 -19.56 -13.99
C LEU A 346 9.21 -19.67 -15.42
N TYR A 347 9.26 -18.56 -16.15
CA TYR A 347 9.85 -18.50 -17.49
C TYR A 347 11.38 -18.54 -17.43
N ILE A 348 11.99 -17.72 -16.55
CA ILE A 348 13.43 -17.55 -16.48
C ILE A 348 14.13 -18.81 -15.92
N ALA A 349 13.53 -19.51 -14.97
CA ALA A 349 14.19 -20.63 -14.30
C ALA A 349 14.62 -21.76 -15.28
N PRO A 350 13.77 -22.28 -16.18
CA PRO A 350 14.20 -23.20 -17.23
C PRO A 350 15.11 -22.56 -18.28
N ALA A 351 14.90 -21.27 -18.60
CA ALA A 351 15.73 -20.56 -19.57
C ALA A 351 17.20 -20.45 -19.14
N VAL A 352 17.43 -20.23 -17.83
CA VAL A 352 18.76 -20.13 -17.22
C VAL A 352 19.44 -21.49 -17.11
N SER A 353 18.69 -22.50 -16.65
CA SER A 353 19.25 -23.85 -16.45
C SER A 353 19.44 -24.60 -17.74
N GLY A 354 18.67 -24.30 -18.78
CA GLY A 354 18.60 -25.08 -20.01
C GLY A 354 17.91 -26.45 -19.83
N VAL A 355 17.31 -26.69 -18.66
CA VAL A 355 16.68 -27.97 -18.29
C VAL A 355 15.25 -27.76 -17.85
N GLU A 356 14.33 -28.57 -18.39
CA GLU A 356 12.95 -28.64 -17.91
C GLU A 356 12.77 -29.90 -17.04
N PRO A 357 12.50 -29.74 -15.72
CA PRO A 357 12.22 -30.87 -14.85
C PRO A 357 10.96 -31.63 -15.27
N LYS A 358 10.92 -32.95 -14.99
CA LYS A 358 9.73 -33.77 -15.26
C LYS A 358 8.49 -33.18 -14.59
N PHE A 359 7.35 -33.11 -15.30
CA PHE A 359 6.09 -32.50 -14.85
C PHE A 359 6.14 -30.99 -14.55
N GLN A 360 7.15 -30.25 -15.00
CA GLN A 360 7.23 -28.80 -14.80
C GLN A 360 6.00 -28.08 -15.39
N ARG A 361 5.64 -28.39 -16.65
CA ARG A 361 4.44 -27.86 -17.30
C ARG A 361 3.17 -28.13 -16.53
N LEU A 362 3.00 -29.34 -15.96
CA LEU A 362 1.83 -29.68 -15.14
C LEU A 362 1.78 -28.80 -13.89
N GLY A 363 2.89 -28.64 -13.17
CA GLY A 363 2.97 -27.77 -11.99
C GLY A 363 2.61 -26.33 -12.31
N VAL A 364 3.13 -25.77 -13.42
CA VAL A 364 2.78 -24.42 -13.89
C VAL A 364 1.27 -24.32 -14.19
N ASN A 365 0.66 -25.36 -14.77
CA ASN A 365 -0.77 -25.37 -15.05
C ASN A 365 -1.65 -25.46 -13.78
N VAL A 366 -1.24 -26.27 -12.79
CA VAL A 366 -1.92 -26.42 -11.50
C VAL A 366 -1.86 -25.08 -10.75
N LEU A 367 -0.68 -24.47 -10.69
CA LEU A 367 -0.52 -23.16 -10.04
C LEU A 367 -1.40 -22.10 -10.69
N PHE A 368 -1.51 -22.07 -12.03
CA PHE A 368 -2.42 -21.17 -12.73
C PHE A 368 -3.89 -21.36 -12.33
N GLY A 369 -4.36 -22.62 -12.30
CA GLY A 369 -5.74 -22.91 -11.88
C GLY A 369 -5.99 -22.54 -10.43
N ALA A 370 -5.03 -22.81 -9.53
CA ALA A 370 -5.10 -22.40 -8.13
C ALA A 370 -5.16 -20.87 -7.96
N LEU A 371 -4.33 -20.13 -8.71
CA LEU A 371 -4.35 -18.67 -8.71
C LEU A 371 -5.72 -18.13 -9.13
N LEU A 372 -6.29 -18.60 -10.24
CA LEU A 372 -7.61 -18.17 -10.70
C LEU A 372 -8.69 -18.47 -9.65
N PHE A 373 -8.64 -19.65 -9.02
CA PHE A 373 -9.57 -20.00 -7.96
C PHE A 373 -9.49 -19.04 -6.77
N VAL A 374 -8.27 -18.70 -6.33
CA VAL A 374 -8.07 -17.77 -5.22
C VAL A 374 -8.51 -16.35 -5.59
N VAL A 375 -8.16 -15.87 -6.78
CA VAL A 375 -8.56 -14.52 -7.24
C VAL A 375 -10.08 -14.40 -7.26
N VAL A 376 -10.77 -15.28 -7.98
CA VAL A 376 -12.23 -15.21 -8.09
C VAL A 376 -12.90 -15.44 -6.74
N GLY A 377 -12.48 -16.46 -6.00
CA GLY A 377 -13.08 -16.81 -4.71
C GLY A 377 -12.91 -15.70 -3.67
N SER A 378 -11.74 -15.06 -3.61
CA SER A 378 -11.48 -13.98 -2.67
C SER A 378 -12.29 -12.72 -2.99
N LEU A 379 -12.39 -12.33 -4.25
CA LEU A 379 -13.20 -11.17 -4.66
C LEU A 379 -14.68 -11.39 -4.37
N VAL A 380 -15.22 -12.57 -4.69
CA VAL A 380 -16.59 -12.96 -4.35
C VAL A 380 -16.79 -12.97 -2.82
N GLY A 381 -15.85 -13.52 -2.06
CA GLY A 381 -15.88 -13.50 -0.61
C GLY A 381 -15.94 -12.09 -0.02
N GLN A 382 -15.11 -11.17 -0.51
CA GLN A 382 -15.13 -9.76 -0.10
C GLN A 382 -16.51 -9.11 -0.37
N TRP A 383 -17.09 -9.38 -1.55
CA TRP A 383 -18.43 -8.89 -1.88
C TRP A 383 -19.49 -9.41 -0.90
N PHE A 384 -19.50 -10.71 -0.60
CA PHE A 384 -20.42 -11.30 0.38
C PHE A 384 -20.25 -10.67 1.76
N GLY A 385 -19.02 -10.38 2.20
CA GLY A 385 -18.73 -9.72 3.46
C GLY A 385 -19.31 -8.31 3.51
N VAL A 386 -18.93 -7.44 2.56
CA VAL A 386 -19.38 -6.03 2.49
C VAL A 386 -20.90 -5.94 2.34
N MET A 387 -21.51 -6.85 1.58
CA MET A 387 -22.98 -6.94 1.43
C MET A 387 -23.70 -7.55 2.65
N GLN A 388 -22.97 -7.81 3.76
CA GLN A 388 -23.50 -8.33 5.01
C GLN A 388 -24.23 -9.69 4.86
N LYS A 389 -23.77 -10.52 3.90
CA LYS A 389 -24.29 -11.88 3.67
C LYS A 389 -23.59 -12.95 4.51
N LEU A 390 -22.55 -12.57 5.25
CA LEU A 390 -21.76 -13.45 6.12
C LEU A 390 -21.86 -13.01 7.58
N GLY A 391 -21.84 -13.98 8.49
CA GLY A 391 -21.61 -13.72 9.91
C GLY A 391 -20.15 -13.24 10.15
N LEU A 392 -19.84 -12.71 11.34
CA LEU A 392 -18.50 -12.16 11.63
C LEU A 392 -17.38 -13.23 11.57
N ILE A 393 -17.70 -14.49 11.90
CA ILE A 393 -16.73 -15.59 11.83
C ILE A 393 -16.49 -15.98 10.37
N GLU A 394 -17.56 -16.18 9.60
CA GLU A 394 -17.49 -16.52 8.17
C GLU A 394 -16.83 -15.39 7.37
N ASN A 395 -17.10 -14.14 7.74
CA ASN A 395 -16.44 -12.99 7.12
C ASN A 395 -14.93 -13.00 7.36
N PHE A 396 -14.46 -13.30 8.56
CA PHE A 396 -13.03 -13.43 8.83
C PHE A 396 -12.36 -14.50 7.94
N TRP A 397 -13.04 -15.64 7.71
CA TRP A 397 -12.47 -16.74 6.91
C TRP A 397 -12.61 -16.55 5.41
N LEU A 398 -13.75 -16.06 4.95
CA LEU A 398 -14.10 -16.06 3.52
C LEU A 398 -14.27 -14.66 2.94
N GLY A 399 -14.60 -13.67 3.78
CA GLY A 399 -15.02 -12.34 3.38
C GLY A 399 -13.92 -11.30 3.38
N HIS A 400 -14.19 -10.14 4.03
CA HIS A 400 -13.35 -8.96 4.04
C HIS A 400 -12.65 -8.78 5.39
N GLN A 401 -11.30 -8.77 5.40
CA GLN A 401 -10.51 -8.60 6.62
C GLN A 401 -10.46 -7.15 7.14
N GLY A 402 -10.86 -6.17 6.33
CA GLY A 402 -10.91 -4.77 6.72
C GLY A 402 -9.59 -4.04 6.77
N TYR A 403 -8.47 -4.67 6.50
CA TYR A 403 -7.14 -4.06 6.46
C TYR A 403 -6.70 -3.85 5.02
N GLU A 404 -6.47 -2.61 4.62
CA GLU A 404 -6.07 -2.22 3.28
C GLU A 404 -4.81 -2.98 2.82
N TYR A 405 -4.80 -3.43 1.57
CA TYR A 405 -3.82 -4.30 0.89
C TYR A 405 -3.83 -5.78 1.33
N VAL A 406 -4.43 -6.14 2.47
CA VAL A 406 -4.52 -7.51 2.97
C VAL A 406 -5.97 -7.89 3.29
N GLU A 407 -6.92 -7.38 2.49
CA GLU A 407 -8.36 -7.49 2.70
C GLU A 407 -8.90 -8.92 2.56
N LEU A 408 -8.16 -9.84 1.95
CA LEU A 408 -8.64 -11.19 1.67
C LEU A 408 -8.98 -11.96 2.95
N GLY A 409 -10.07 -12.71 2.93
CA GLY A 409 -10.42 -13.64 4.00
C GLY A 409 -9.28 -14.63 4.27
N ARG A 410 -9.18 -15.11 5.51
CA ARG A 410 -8.08 -15.94 6.00
C ARG A 410 -7.84 -17.21 5.16
N LEU A 411 -8.89 -17.85 4.68
CA LEU A 411 -8.76 -19.01 3.80
C LEU A 411 -7.98 -18.67 2.52
N TRP A 412 -8.30 -17.54 1.91
CA TRP A 412 -7.67 -17.10 0.66
C TRP A 412 -6.20 -16.72 0.88
N GLN A 413 -5.87 -16.11 2.02
CA GLN A 413 -4.48 -15.81 2.40
C GLN A 413 -3.67 -17.11 2.57
N ILE A 414 -4.23 -18.13 3.22
CA ILE A 414 -3.58 -19.45 3.37
C ILE A 414 -3.36 -20.10 1.99
N LEU A 415 -4.37 -20.07 1.12
CA LEU A 415 -4.26 -20.65 -0.21
C LEU A 415 -3.25 -19.90 -1.09
N LEU A 416 -3.14 -18.58 -0.95
CA LEU A 416 -2.06 -17.80 -1.59
C LEU A 416 -0.68 -18.22 -1.09
N LEU A 417 -0.50 -18.39 0.21
CA LEU A 417 0.76 -18.87 0.78
C LEU A 417 1.13 -20.26 0.22
N VAL A 418 0.16 -21.17 0.15
CA VAL A 418 0.37 -22.50 -0.47
C VAL A 418 0.75 -22.36 -1.94
N GLY A 419 0.11 -21.46 -2.67
CA GLY A 419 0.45 -21.14 -4.06
C GLY A 419 1.87 -20.60 -4.22
N LEU A 420 2.31 -19.69 -3.33
CA LEU A 420 3.68 -19.16 -3.32
C LEU A 420 4.72 -20.23 -3.00
N VAL A 421 4.43 -21.15 -2.10
CA VAL A 421 5.29 -22.30 -1.79
C VAL A 421 5.40 -23.26 -3.00
N LEU A 422 4.28 -23.51 -3.68
CA LEU A 422 4.28 -24.30 -4.92
C LEU A 422 5.11 -23.62 -6.03
N TRP A 423 4.93 -22.31 -6.20
CA TRP A 423 5.73 -21.51 -7.13
C TRP A 423 7.22 -21.61 -6.83
N LEU A 424 7.61 -21.44 -5.57
CA LEU A 424 8.98 -21.56 -5.10
C LEU A 424 9.57 -22.93 -5.39
N PHE A 425 8.81 -23.99 -5.12
CA PHE A 425 9.22 -25.35 -5.44
C PHE A 425 9.47 -25.54 -6.94
N LEU A 426 8.58 -25.04 -7.80
CA LEU A 426 8.72 -25.13 -9.26
C LEU A 426 9.95 -24.36 -9.76
N MET A 427 10.24 -23.20 -9.16
CA MET A 427 11.42 -22.41 -9.52
C MET A 427 12.72 -23.06 -9.07
N ILE A 428 12.83 -23.43 -7.79
CA ILE A 428 14.07 -24.01 -7.25
C ILE A 428 14.46 -25.28 -8.01
N ARG A 429 13.50 -26.20 -8.23
CA ARG A 429 13.81 -27.44 -8.95
C ARG A 429 14.30 -27.22 -10.39
N ALA A 430 13.83 -26.14 -11.03
CA ALA A 430 14.31 -25.77 -12.36
C ALA A 430 15.69 -25.10 -12.33
N LEU A 431 16.06 -24.39 -11.24
CA LEU A 431 17.33 -23.68 -11.09
C LEU A 431 18.48 -24.54 -10.55
N ILE A 432 18.20 -25.65 -9.86
CA ILE A 432 19.23 -26.54 -9.28
C ILE A 432 20.35 -26.93 -10.29
N PRO A 433 20.05 -27.27 -11.55
CA PRO A 433 21.10 -27.60 -12.51
C PRO A 433 22.05 -26.43 -12.80
N ALA A 434 21.53 -25.19 -12.83
CA ALA A 434 22.35 -24.01 -13.03
C ALA A 434 23.24 -23.71 -11.81
N LEU A 435 22.74 -23.87 -10.59
CA LEU A 435 23.51 -23.68 -9.35
C LEU A 435 24.68 -24.67 -9.24
N LYS A 436 24.50 -25.91 -9.74
CA LYS A 436 25.53 -26.93 -9.71
C LYS A 436 26.69 -26.65 -10.64
N ARG A 437 26.52 -25.80 -11.66
CA ARG A 437 27.58 -25.47 -12.62
C ARG A 437 28.72 -24.65 -12.02
N LYS A 438 28.46 -23.93 -10.90
CA LYS A 438 29.44 -23.09 -10.18
C LYS A 438 30.11 -22.02 -11.09
N ASP A 439 29.38 -21.52 -12.06
CA ASP A 439 29.82 -20.46 -12.95
C ASP A 439 29.74 -19.06 -12.30
N GLU A 440 30.11 -18.02 -13.03
CA GLU A 440 30.09 -16.61 -12.55
C GLU A 440 28.70 -16.14 -12.17
N ASN A 441 27.62 -16.74 -12.70
CA ASN A 441 26.22 -16.39 -12.38
C ASN A 441 25.79 -16.86 -10.99
N ARG A 442 26.59 -17.68 -10.29
CA ARG A 442 26.20 -18.33 -9.04
C ARG A 442 25.71 -17.33 -7.96
N HIS A 443 26.36 -16.18 -7.84
CA HIS A 443 25.99 -15.19 -6.84
C HIS A 443 24.60 -14.59 -7.13
N LEU A 444 24.34 -14.21 -8.38
CA LEU A 444 23.03 -13.70 -8.79
C LEU A 444 21.93 -14.77 -8.64
N LEU A 445 22.22 -16.02 -9.03
CA LEU A 445 21.28 -17.13 -8.85
C LEU A 445 21.00 -17.45 -7.38
N THR A 446 22.02 -17.37 -6.52
CA THR A 446 21.84 -17.56 -5.07
C THR A 446 20.96 -16.46 -4.50
N LEU A 447 21.20 -15.20 -4.84
CA LEU A 447 20.40 -14.08 -4.40
C LEU A 447 18.96 -14.17 -4.92
N PHE A 448 18.78 -14.58 -6.18
CA PHE A 448 17.47 -14.84 -6.76
C PHE A 448 16.66 -15.87 -5.97
N ILE A 449 17.30 -16.97 -5.54
CA ILE A 449 16.65 -17.99 -4.71
C ILE A 449 16.33 -17.46 -3.31
N ILE A 450 17.24 -16.71 -2.69
CA ILE A 450 17.01 -16.13 -1.37
C ILE A 450 15.83 -15.15 -1.42
N ALA A 451 15.79 -14.28 -2.42
CA ALA A 451 14.65 -13.37 -2.62
C ALA A 451 13.33 -14.12 -2.84
N SER A 452 13.37 -15.19 -3.66
CA SER A 452 12.19 -16.04 -3.91
C SER A 452 11.71 -16.77 -2.66
N LEU A 453 12.64 -17.27 -1.82
CA LEU A 453 12.33 -17.84 -0.50
C LEU A 453 11.66 -16.80 0.40
N ALA A 454 12.22 -15.61 0.47
CA ALA A 454 11.68 -14.52 1.28
C ALA A 454 10.26 -14.13 0.82
N ILE A 455 10.03 -13.99 -0.50
CA ILE A 455 8.70 -13.72 -1.06
C ILE A 455 7.70 -14.79 -0.65
N ALA A 456 8.05 -16.07 -0.72
CA ALA A 456 7.15 -17.15 -0.35
C ALA A 456 6.82 -17.17 1.15
N PHE A 457 7.78 -16.93 2.02
CA PHE A 457 7.59 -17.09 3.47
C PHE A 457 7.17 -15.81 4.20
N PHE A 458 7.63 -14.63 3.79
CA PHE A 458 7.23 -13.38 4.47
C PHE A 458 5.77 -13.00 4.26
N TYR A 459 5.12 -13.50 3.22
CA TYR A 459 3.67 -13.39 3.08
C TYR A 459 2.92 -14.00 4.30
N ALA A 460 3.52 -14.99 4.96
CA ALA A 460 2.95 -15.59 6.18
C ALA A 460 2.82 -14.60 7.35
N ALA A 461 3.50 -13.45 7.34
CA ALA A 461 3.31 -12.41 8.35
C ALA A 461 1.84 -11.94 8.42
N GLY A 462 1.13 -11.92 7.27
CA GLY A 462 -0.31 -11.63 7.22
C GLY A 462 -1.18 -12.66 7.95
N LEU A 463 -0.64 -13.81 8.35
CA LEU A 463 -1.34 -14.83 9.12
C LEU A 463 -1.11 -14.71 10.65
N MET A 464 -0.24 -13.77 11.10
CA MET A 464 0.18 -13.64 12.49
C MET A 464 -0.80 -12.89 13.38
N TYR A 465 -1.94 -12.46 12.84
CA TYR A 465 -3.02 -11.84 13.61
C TYR A 465 -4.34 -12.58 13.39
N GLY A 466 -5.18 -12.56 14.39
CA GLY A 466 -6.51 -13.18 14.37
C GLY A 466 -7.64 -12.15 14.45
N ARG A 467 -8.88 -12.64 14.46
CA ARG A 467 -10.10 -11.82 14.49
C ARG A 467 -10.16 -10.82 15.64
N GLN A 468 -9.65 -11.17 16.82
CA GLN A 468 -9.70 -10.33 18.02
C GLN A 468 -8.34 -9.72 18.38
N THR A 469 -7.38 -9.73 17.44
CA THR A 469 -6.08 -9.11 17.67
C THR A 469 -6.23 -7.60 17.76
N HIS A 470 -5.53 -7.00 18.73
CA HIS A 470 -5.46 -5.55 18.89
C HIS A 470 -4.97 -4.89 17.60
N MET A 471 -5.62 -3.80 17.18
CA MET A 471 -5.35 -3.14 15.90
C MET A 471 -3.87 -2.75 15.75
N ALA A 472 -3.20 -2.25 16.80
CA ALA A 472 -1.77 -1.92 16.74
C ALA A 472 -0.88 -3.11 16.38
N ILE A 473 -1.21 -4.33 16.87
CA ILE A 473 -0.47 -5.55 16.55
C ILE A 473 -0.84 -6.08 15.16
N ALA A 474 -2.11 -5.98 14.77
CA ALA A 474 -2.52 -6.33 13.41
C ALA A 474 -1.82 -5.44 12.39
N GLU A 475 -1.73 -4.12 12.63
CA GLU A 475 -0.99 -3.17 11.80
C GLU A 475 0.51 -3.48 11.75
N TYR A 476 1.15 -3.83 12.87
CA TYR A 476 2.55 -4.26 12.87
C TYR A 476 2.81 -5.39 11.87
N TRP A 477 2.00 -6.47 11.91
CA TRP A 477 2.13 -7.60 10.99
C TRP A 477 1.66 -7.27 9.56
N ARG A 478 0.66 -6.41 9.41
CA ARG A 478 0.22 -5.94 8.10
C ARG A 478 1.35 -5.27 7.33
N TRP A 479 2.14 -4.42 7.99
CA TRP A 479 3.24 -3.71 7.35
C TRP A 479 4.45 -4.58 7.04
N TRP A 480 4.57 -5.76 7.64
CA TRP A 480 5.48 -6.79 7.16
C TRP A 480 5.11 -7.30 5.76
N VAL A 481 3.83 -7.30 5.41
CA VAL A 481 3.35 -7.70 4.08
C VAL A 481 3.32 -6.49 3.14
N VAL A 482 2.78 -5.36 3.56
CA VAL A 482 2.53 -4.21 2.68
C VAL A 482 3.81 -3.46 2.33
N HIS A 483 4.75 -3.31 3.27
CA HIS A 483 6.01 -2.60 3.06
C HIS A 483 7.19 -3.56 2.89
N LEU A 484 7.58 -4.28 3.92
CA LEU A 484 8.78 -5.12 3.90
C LEU A 484 8.76 -6.20 2.81
N TRP A 485 7.64 -6.87 2.61
CA TRP A 485 7.49 -7.89 1.57
C TRP A 485 7.50 -7.28 0.16
N VAL A 486 6.81 -6.16 -0.04
CA VAL A 486 6.72 -5.45 -1.33
C VAL A 486 8.00 -4.68 -1.62
N GLU A 487 8.35 -3.70 -0.79
CA GLU A 487 9.47 -2.80 -1.04
C GLU A 487 10.83 -3.43 -0.75
N GLY A 488 10.92 -4.36 0.20
CA GLY A 488 12.17 -5.07 0.47
C GLY A 488 12.42 -6.22 -0.49
N PHE A 489 11.66 -7.30 -0.36
CA PHE A 489 12.01 -8.57 -1.03
C PHE A 489 11.61 -8.65 -2.49
N PHE A 490 10.49 -8.05 -2.90
CA PHE A 490 10.16 -7.97 -4.33
C PHE A 490 11.11 -7.05 -5.09
N GLU A 491 11.60 -5.97 -4.49
CA GLU A 491 12.61 -5.11 -5.13
C GLU A 491 13.94 -5.85 -5.33
N VAL A 492 14.38 -6.63 -4.35
CA VAL A 492 15.56 -7.48 -4.51
C VAL A 492 15.36 -8.48 -5.64
N PHE A 493 14.20 -9.15 -5.67
CA PHE A 493 13.86 -10.08 -6.75
C PHE A 493 13.89 -9.39 -8.12
N ALA A 494 13.22 -8.26 -8.25
CA ALA A 494 13.14 -7.48 -9.49
C ALA A 494 14.51 -7.01 -9.96
N THR A 495 15.33 -6.49 -9.05
CA THR A 495 16.68 -6.01 -9.34
C THR A 495 17.60 -7.16 -9.82
N VAL A 496 17.53 -8.32 -9.17
CA VAL A 496 18.28 -9.51 -9.60
C VAL A 496 17.84 -9.97 -10.99
N VAL A 497 16.53 -10.02 -11.24
CA VAL A 497 16.00 -10.41 -12.56
C VAL A 497 16.43 -9.41 -13.62
N ALA A 498 16.30 -8.11 -13.40
CA ALA A 498 16.71 -7.07 -14.34
C ALA A 498 18.22 -7.17 -14.65
N ALA A 499 19.05 -7.27 -13.62
CA ALA A 499 20.50 -7.43 -13.80
C ALA A 499 20.86 -8.71 -14.58
N PHE A 500 20.18 -9.82 -14.27
CA PHE A 500 20.37 -11.07 -14.99
C PHE A 500 20.01 -10.93 -16.48
N LEU A 501 18.88 -10.27 -16.80
CA LEU A 501 18.46 -10.02 -18.18
C LEU A 501 19.45 -9.13 -18.92
N PHE A 502 19.94 -8.06 -18.29
CA PHE A 502 20.96 -7.19 -18.88
C PHE A 502 22.31 -7.89 -19.10
N CYS A 503 22.72 -8.77 -18.16
CA CYS A 503 23.89 -9.62 -18.38
C CYS A 503 23.70 -10.56 -19.56
N ARG A 504 22.51 -11.14 -19.72
CA ARG A 504 22.20 -12.02 -20.87
C ARG A 504 22.19 -11.29 -22.19
N LEU A 505 21.78 -10.03 -22.21
CA LEU A 505 21.85 -9.18 -23.39
C LEU A 505 23.25 -8.59 -23.64
N GLY A 506 24.22 -8.86 -22.76
CA GLY A 506 25.57 -8.31 -22.86
C GLY A 506 25.68 -6.82 -22.53
N LEU A 507 24.61 -6.23 -21.96
CA LEU A 507 24.59 -4.83 -21.55
C LEU A 507 25.34 -4.59 -20.24
N LEU A 508 25.49 -5.62 -19.40
CA LEU A 508 26.23 -5.59 -18.15
C LEU A 508 27.20 -6.76 -18.06
N ARG A 509 28.36 -6.54 -17.44
CA ARG A 509 29.29 -7.63 -17.07
C ARG A 509 28.78 -8.32 -15.81
N ILE A 510 28.86 -9.66 -15.76
CA ILE A 510 28.35 -10.45 -14.61
C ILE A 510 29.02 -10.05 -13.30
N GLN A 511 30.32 -9.76 -13.30
CA GLN A 511 31.06 -9.37 -12.09
C GLN A 511 30.58 -8.02 -11.57
N SER A 512 30.47 -7.01 -12.44
CA SER A 512 29.97 -5.67 -12.09
C SER A 512 28.51 -5.74 -11.63
N ALA A 513 27.65 -6.46 -12.34
CA ALA A 513 26.27 -6.71 -11.98
C ALA A 513 26.14 -7.38 -10.60
N THR A 514 26.96 -8.38 -10.30
CA THR A 514 26.96 -9.08 -9.01
C THR A 514 27.28 -8.13 -7.85
N VAL A 515 28.32 -7.29 -7.99
CA VAL A 515 28.71 -6.32 -6.97
C VAL A 515 27.61 -5.26 -6.78
N SER A 516 27.11 -4.69 -7.87
CA SER A 516 26.06 -3.67 -7.85
C SER A 516 24.78 -4.19 -7.24
N VAL A 517 24.33 -5.39 -7.62
CA VAL A 517 23.09 -5.99 -7.09
C VAL A 517 23.22 -6.36 -5.62
N LEU A 518 24.36 -6.92 -5.17
CA LEU A 518 24.57 -7.18 -3.74
C LEU A 518 24.58 -5.88 -2.92
N PHE A 519 25.23 -4.85 -3.44
CA PHE A 519 25.25 -3.54 -2.78
C PHE A 519 23.84 -2.93 -2.72
N SER A 520 23.10 -2.95 -3.82
CA SER A 520 21.71 -2.51 -3.88
C SER A 520 20.82 -3.30 -2.90
N THR A 521 21.03 -4.62 -2.82
CA THR A 521 20.28 -5.49 -1.89
C THR A 521 20.52 -5.10 -0.42
N ILE A 522 21.74 -4.71 -0.06
CA ILE A 522 22.04 -4.22 1.30
C ILE A 522 21.21 -2.96 1.59
N ILE A 523 21.10 -2.05 0.63
CA ILE A 523 20.30 -0.82 0.78
C ILE A 523 18.81 -1.15 0.84
N PHE A 524 18.29 -1.95 -0.10
CA PHE A 524 16.87 -2.35 -0.12
C PHE A 524 16.45 -3.08 1.14
N LEU A 525 17.25 -3.98 1.68
CA LEU A 525 16.86 -4.71 2.88
C LEU A 525 17.06 -3.88 4.17
N SER A 526 18.02 -2.96 4.21
CA SER A 526 18.04 -1.99 5.31
C SER A 526 16.85 -1.03 5.24
N GLY A 527 16.53 -0.53 4.04
CA GLY A 527 15.39 0.35 3.78
C GLY A 527 14.06 -0.34 4.03
N GLY A 528 13.79 -1.48 3.38
CA GLY A 528 12.53 -2.20 3.51
C GLY A 528 12.24 -2.72 4.91
N ILE A 529 13.26 -3.17 5.67
CA ILE A 529 13.05 -3.65 7.04
C ILE A 529 12.88 -2.48 8.01
N LEU A 530 13.80 -1.52 8.04
CA LEU A 530 13.72 -0.37 8.94
C LEU A 530 12.67 0.65 8.49
N GLY A 531 12.46 0.79 7.17
CA GLY A 531 11.43 1.63 6.58
C GLY A 531 10.03 1.28 7.07
N THR A 532 9.75 0.02 7.38
CA THR A 532 8.47 -0.43 7.96
C THR A 532 8.00 0.46 9.12
N PHE A 533 8.91 1.05 9.89
CA PHE A 533 8.55 1.85 11.06
C PHE A 533 7.78 3.14 10.73
N HIS A 534 7.98 3.79 9.61
CA HIS A 534 7.24 5.02 9.30
C HIS A 534 5.73 4.79 9.11
N HIS A 535 5.31 3.54 8.90
CA HIS A 535 3.90 3.16 8.89
C HIS A 535 3.29 2.89 10.27
N LEU A 536 4.11 2.81 11.33
CA LEU A 536 3.66 2.43 12.68
C LEU A 536 3.50 3.65 13.60
N TYR A 537 3.14 4.77 13.04
CA TYR A 537 3.05 6.07 13.68
C TYR A 537 2.17 6.10 14.94
N PHE A 538 0.98 5.50 14.89
CA PHE A 538 -0.01 5.54 15.97
C PHE A 538 0.28 4.57 17.14
N SER A 539 1.16 3.61 16.99
CA SER A 539 1.38 2.53 17.96
C SER A 539 2.43 2.85 19.04
N ALA A 540 2.58 4.13 19.40
CA ALA A 540 3.57 4.61 20.35
C ALA A 540 5.03 4.33 19.96
N THR A 541 5.29 4.11 18.70
CA THR A 541 6.65 4.01 18.17
C THR A 541 7.42 5.30 18.48
N PRO A 542 8.62 5.23 19.09
CA PRO A 542 9.40 6.43 19.38
C PRO A 542 9.65 7.25 18.10
N THR A 543 9.52 8.56 18.20
CA THR A 543 9.64 9.48 17.04
C THR A 543 10.97 9.34 16.31
N ALA A 544 12.06 9.04 17.03
CA ALA A 544 13.36 8.72 16.47
C ALA A 544 13.32 7.56 15.48
N VAL A 545 12.56 6.52 15.80
CA VAL A 545 12.44 5.30 14.97
C VAL A 545 11.61 5.58 13.72
N LEU A 546 10.58 6.42 13.82
CA LEU A 546 9.83 6.90 12.66
C LEU A 546 10.74 7.70 11.70
N ALA A 547 11.59 8.57 12.25
CA ALA A 547 12.55 9.35 11.47
C ALA A 547 13.58 8.48 10.75
N LEU A 548 14.09 7.45 11.42
CA LEU A 548 14.97 6.45 10.81
C LEU A 548 14.23 5.69 9.69
N GLY A 549 13.00 5.24 9.94
CA GLY A 549 12.17 4.57 8.95
C GLY A 549 11.96 5.43 7.70
N ALA A 550 11.63 6.71 7.86
CA ALA A 550 11.47 7.65 6.76
C ALA A 550 12.76 7.81 5.93
N THR A 551 13.91 7.91 6.59
CA THR A 551 15.22 8.05 5.92
C THR A 551 15.59 6.79 5.15
N PHE A 552 15.50 5.62 5.80
CA PHE A 552 15.94 4.36 5.19
C PHE A 552 15.05 3.93 4.03
N SER A 553 13.72 4.09 4.13
CA SER A 553 12.82 3.85 3.01
C SER A 553 13.16 4.75 1.82
N ALA A 554 13.40 6.04 2.04
CA ALA A 554 13.77 6.95 0.95
C ALA A 554 15.13 6.62 0.29
N LEU A 555 16.06 5.97 0.98
CA LEU A 555 17.36 5.57 0.41
C LEU A 555 17.25 4.46 -0.65
N GLU A 556 16.16 3.70 -0.69
CA GLU A 556 15.91 2.66 -1.69
C GLU A 556 15.86 3.20 -3.12
N ILE A 557 15.59 4.49 -3.29
CA ILE A 557 15.60 5.14 -4.60
C ILE A 557 16.98 5.11 -5.25
N VAL A 558 18.03 5.30 -4.47
CA VAL A 558 19.39 5.59 -5.00
C VAL A 558 19.87 4.44 -5.90
N PRO A 559 19.82 3.15 -5.51
CA PRO A 559 20.26 2.06 -6.36
C PRO A 559 19.50 1.96 -7.68
N LEU A 560 18.16 2.09 -7.65
CA LEU A 560 17.33 1.95 -8.85
C LEU A 560 17.52 3.10 -9.83
N VAL A 561 17.66 4.32 -9.35
CA VAL A 561 17.97 5.48 -10.20
C VAL A 561 19.34 5.31 -10.87
N LEU A 562 20.34 4.85 -10.13
CA LEU A 562 21.69 4.64 -10.67
C LEU A 562 21.70 3.50 -11.73
N ILE A 563 21.03 2.39 -11.45
CA ILE A 563 20.86 1.28 -12.42
C ILE A 563 20.12 1.76 -13.67
N GLY A 564 19.08 2.57 -13.51
CA GLY A 564 18.33 3.13 -14.63
C GLY A 564 19.14 4.08 -15.51
N MET A 565 19.96 4.93 -14.90
CA MET A 565 20.88 5.81 -15.63
C MET A 565 21.92 5.01 -16.40
N GLU A 566 22.50 3.98 -15.79
CA GLU A 566 23.47 3.10 -16.44
C GLU A 566 22.81 2.29 -17.58
N ALA A 567 21.63 1.73 -17.36
CA ALA A 567 20.88 1.02 -18.39
C ALA A 567 20.54 1.94 -19.58
N TYR A 568 20.11 3.18 -19.33
CA TYR A 568 19.87 4.16 -20.38
C TYR A 568 21.14 4.52 -21.16
N HIS A 569 22.24 4.76 -20.47
CA HIS A 569 23.52 5.07 -21.09
C HIS A 569 24.01 3.91 -21.98
N ASN A 570 24.01 2.71 -21.46
CA ASN A 570 24.41 1.51 -22.18
C ASN A 570 23.51 1.21 -23.38
N TYR A 571 22.18 1.41 -23.23
CA TYR A 571 21.25 1.30 -24.36
C TYR A 571 21.55 2.33 -25.44
N LYS A 572 21.85 3.57 -25.07
CA LYS A 572 22.18 4.63 -26.04
C LYS A 572 23.46 4.30 -26.82
N LEU A 573 24.48 3.75 -26.15
CA LEU A 573 25.72 3.29 -26.78
C LEU A 573 25.49 2.07 -27.68
N SER A 574 24.55 1.19 -27.32
CA SER A 574 24.25 -0.06 -28.04
C SER A 574 23.35 0.11 -29.26
N LYS A 575 22.83 1.32 -29.54
CA LYS A 575 21.99 1.62 -30.72
C LYS A 575 22.66 1.33 -32.07
N SER A 576 23.96 1.09 -32.09
CA SER A 576 24.71 0.69 -33.28
C SER A 576 24.46 -0.78 -33.71
N THR A 577 23.78 -1.58 -32.86
CA THR A 577 23.49 -2.99 -33.12
C THR A 577 22.00 -3.19 -33.40
N ASP A 578 21.65 -3.68 -34.61
CA ASP A 578 20.26 -3.83 -35.06
C ASP A 578 19.41 -4.75 -34.19
N TRP A 579 20.00 -5.75 -33.55
CA TRP A 579 19.25 -6.72 -32.77
C TRP A 579 18.73 -6.16 -31.43
N ILE A 580 19.38 -5.14 -30.86
CA ILE A 580 18.98 -4.55 -29.57
C ILE A 580 17.63 -3.81 -29.67
N GLU A 581 17.31 -3.31 -30.87
CA GLU A 581 16.04 -2.61 -31.13
C GLU A 581 14.83 -3.53 -30.85
N ALA A 582 15.00 -4.83 -30.92
CA ALA A 582 13.97 -5.79 -30.56
C ALA A 582 13.62 -5.79 -29.08
N TYR A 583 14.50 -5.30 -28.20
CA TYR A 583 14.33 -5.21 -26.75
C TYR A 583 14.02 -3.78 -26.29
N LYS A 584 13.82 -2.84 -27.19
CA LYS A 584 13.56 -1.42 -26.91
C LYS A 584 12.46 -1.22 -25.86
N TRP A 585 11.29 -1.83 -26.03
CA TRP A 585 10.16 -1.60 -25.14
C TRP A 585 10.33 -2.21 -23.75
N PRO A 586 10.82 -3.44 -23.55
CA PRO A 586 11.27 -3.90 -22.23
C PRO A 586 12.25 -2.96 -21.56
N ILE A 587 13.27 -2.47 -22.30
CA ILE A 587 14.28 -1.54 -21.75
C ILE A 587 13.63 -0.19 -21.38
N TYR A 588 12.73 0.35 -22.22
CA TYR A 588 12.00 1.59 -21.92
C TYR A 588 11.11 1.45 -20.68
N CYS A 589 10.49 0.29 -20.45
CA CYS A 589 9.76 0.03 -19.22
C CYS A 589 10.69 0.08 -17.99
N PHE A 590 11.91 -0.48 -18.07
CA PHE A 590 12.88 -0.33 -16.97
C PHE A 590 13.29 1.10 -16.73
N ILE A 591 13.49 1.90 -17.78
CA ILE A 591 13.83 3.33 -17.65
C ILE A 591 12.66 4.11 -17.05
N ALA A 592 11.43 3.85 -17.51
CA ALA A 592 10.23 4.46 -16.95
C ALA A 592 10.02 4.08 -15.47
N MET A 593 10.24 2.82 -15.11
CA MET A 593 10.22 2.35 -13.73
C MET A 593 11.20 3.15 -12.87
N CYS A 594 12.43 3.39 -13.32
CA CYS A 594 13.41 4.18 -12.58
C CYS A 594 12.97 5.66 -12.42
N PHE A 595 12.33 6.24 -13.44
CA PHE A 595 11.73 7.58 -13.34
C PHE A 595 10.63 7.61 -12.27
N TRP A 596 9.72 6.64 -12.29
CA TRP A 596 8.64 6.55 -11.31
C TRP A 596 9.14 6.22 -9.92
N ASN A 597 10.23 5.45 -9.79
CA ASN A 597 10.86 5.20 -8.50
C ASN A 597 11.44 6.50 -7.91
N PHE A 598 12.08 7.32 -8.74
CA PHE A 598 12.59 8.62 -8.29
C PHE A 598 11.46 9.57 -7.87
N LEU A 599 10.43 9.72 -8.70
CA LEU A 599 9.32 10.64 -8.43
C LEU A 599 8.35 10.08 -7.39
N GLY A 600 7.88 8.84 -7.59
CA GLY A 600 6.78 8.22 -6.82
C GLY A 600 7.22 7.71 -5.47
N ALA A 601 8.18 6.79 -5.45
CA ALA A 601 8.70 6.24 -4.20
C ALA A 601 9.59 7.25 -3.48
N GLY A 602 10.41 7.98 -4.23
CA GLY A 602 11.35 8.94 -3.69
C GLY A 602 10.75 10.24 -3.21
N ILE A 603 10.45 11.12 -4.15
CA ILE A 603 10.00 12.47 -3.82
C ILE A 603 8.67 12.42 -3.08
N PHE A 604 7.66 11.76 -3.64
CA PHE A 604 6.34 11.70 -3.04
C PHE A 604 6.30 10.83 -1.77
N GLY A 605 7.05 9.72 -1.73
CA GLY A 605 7.16 8.88 -0.53
C GLY A 605 7.82 9.63 0.61
N PHE A 606 8.99 10.24 0.38
CA PHE A 606 9.66 11.00 1.44
C PHE A 606 8.86 12.22 1.88
N ALA A 607 8.12 12.88 0.99
CA ALA A 607 7.33 14.05 1.36
C ALA A 607 6.26 13.76 2.43
N ILE A 608 5.78 12.51 2.54
CA ILE A 608 4.74 12.11 3.51
C ILE A 608 5.28 11.32 4.71
N ASN A 609 6.56 10.93 4.74
CA ASN A 609 7.10 9.98 5.71
C ASN A 609 7.81 10.58 6.94
N PRO A 610 8.45 11.78 6.91
CA PRO A 610 9.01 12.38 8.12
C PRO A 610 7.95 12.52 9.22
N PRO A 611 8.30 12.38 10.50
CA PRO A 611 7.32 12.33 11.61
C PRO A 611 6.28 13.47 11.61
N ILE A 612 6.70 14.70 11.29
CA ILE A 612 5.78 15.84 11.21
C ILE A 612 4.86 15.76 10.00
N ALA A 613 5.34 15.23 8.88
CA ALA A 613 4.52 14.99 7.70
C ALA A 613 3.46 13.92 7.99
N LEU A 614 3.84 12.80 8.60
CA LEU A 614 2.90 11.77 9.04
C LEU A 614 1.80 12.34 9.93
N TYR A 615 2.15 13.23 10.87
CA TYR A 615 1.19 13.84 11.79
C TYR A 615 0.08 14.61 11.09
N TYR A 616 0.39 15.33 10.01
CA TYR A 616 -0.61 16.13 9.28
C TYR A 616 -1.21 15.44 8.07
N LEU A 617 -0.46 14.52 7.42
CA LEU A 617 -0.79 13.99 6.10
C LEU A 617 -1.27 12.54 6.09
N GLN A 618 -1.16 11.83 7.22
CA GLN A 618 -1.56 10.43 7.30
C GLN A 618 -3.02 10.23 6.89
N GLY A 619 -3.27 9.37 5.90
CA GLY A 619 -4.63 9.09 5.42
C GLY A 619 -5.26 10.19 4.56
N LEU A 620 -4.48 11.13 3.99
CA LEU A 620 -4.92 12.10 3.00
C LEU A 620 -4.56 11.66 1.56
N ASN A 621 -5.04 12.38 0.55
CA ASN A 621 -4.76 12.06 -0.86
C ASN A 621 -3.28 12.14 -1.24
N THR A 622 -2.43 12.76 -0.45
CA THR A 622 -0.96 12.68 -0.60
C THR A 622 -0.46 11.25 -0.55
N THR A 623 -1.08 10.37 0.25
CA THR A 623 -0.79 8.92 0.25
C THR A 623 -1.19 8.27 -1.07
N ALA A 624 -2.32 8.68 -1.67
CA ALA A 624 -2.74 8.18 -2.98
C ALA A 624 -1.81 8.60 -4.12
N VAL A 625 -1.20 9.80 -4.04
CA VAL A 625 -0.15 10.27 -4.97
C VAL A 625 1.02 9.28 -4.98
N HIS A 626 1.56 9.00 -3.78
CA HIS A 626 2.63 8.02 -3.60
C HIS A 626 2.20 6.62 -4.07
N GLY A 627 1.03 6.15 -3.64
CA GLY A 627 0.53 4.81 -3.96
C GLY A 627 0.40 4.55 -5.46
N HIS A 628 -0.19 5.48 -6.25
CA HIS A 628 -0.31 5.31 -7.70
C HIS A 628 1.06 5.41 -8.40
N ALA A 629 1.89 6.38 -8.03
CA ALA A 629 3.18 6.58 -8.65
C ALA A 629 4.18 5.45 -8.32
N ALA A 630 4.15 4.90 -7.11
CA ALA A 630 5.00 3.79 -6.72
C ALA A 630 4.43 2.43 -7.15
N LEU A 631 3.20 2.08 -6.74
CA LEU A 631 2.67 0.74 -7.00
C LEU A 631 2.48 0.47 -8.50
N PHE A 632 1.83 1.37 -9.23
CA PHE A 632 1.66 1.22 -10.67
C PHE A 632 2.89 1.67 -11.45
N GLY A 633 3.43 2.85 -11.14
CA GLY A 633 4.55 3.45 -11.87
C GLY A 633 5.85 2.66 -11.72
N VAL A 634 6.15 2.10 -10.54
CA VAL A 634 7.35 1.27 -10.34
C VAL A 634 7.02 -0.19 -10.62
N TYR A 635 6.23 -0.81 -9.77
CA TYR A 635 6.03 -2.26 -9.80
C TYR A 635 5.17 -2.71 -10.98
N GLY A 636 4.16 -1.94 -11.35
CA GLY A 636 3.30 -2.23 -12.51
C GLY A 636 4.07 -2.14 -13.82
N ILE A 637 4.77 -1.03 -14.06
CA ILE A 637 5.56 -0.85 -15.31
C ILE A 637 6.70 -1.85 -15.39
N LEU A 638 7.35 -2.18 -14.26
CA LEU A 638 8.32 -3.27 -14.22
C LEU A 638 7.69 -4.60 -14.62
N GLY A 639 6.51 -4.94 -14.07
CA GLY A 639 5.77 -6.15 -14.44
C GLY A 639 5.47 -6.22 -15.93
N ILE A 640 5.03 -5.10 -16.53
CA ILE A 640 4.81 -4.98 -17.97
C ILE A 640 6.13 -5.22 -18.74
N GLY A 641 7.23 -4.59 -18.32
CA GLY A 641 8.55 -4.75 -18.92
C GLY A 641 9.03 -6.20 -18.91
N LEU A 642 8.86 -6.90 -17.78
CA LEU A 642 9.21 -8.31 -17.61
C LEU A 642 8.35 -9.22 -18.49
N MET A 643 7.04 -8.97 -18.57
CA MET A 643 6.15 -9.71 -19.49
C MET A 643 6.56 -9.51 -20.94
N LEU A 644 6.85 -8.28 -21.37
CA LEU A 644 7.31 -7.97 -22.72
C LEU A 644 8.63 -8.68 -23.03
N PHE A 645 9.54 -8.76 -22.07
CA PHE A 645 10.78 -9.52 -22.23
C PHE A 645 10.50 -11.02 -22.42
N CYS A 646 9.64 -11.63 -21.60
CA CYS A 646 9.25 -13.03 -21.76
C CYS A 646 8.58 -13.28 -23.11
N LEU A 647 7.69 -12.37 -23.55
CA LEU A 647 7.03 -12.45 -24.86
C LEU A 647 8.05 -12.36 -26.01
N ARG A 648 9.12 -11.57 -25.86
CA ARG A 648 10.19 -11.52 -26.86
C ARG A 648 10.86 -12.90 -27.04
N GLY A 649 11.14 -13.58 -25.92
CA GLY A 649 11.70 -14.93 -25.97
C GLY A 649 10.72 -16.01 -26.41
N LEU A 650 9.40 -15.83 -26.19
CA LEU A 650 8.36 -16.76 -26.67
C LEU A 650 8.06 -16.59 -28.18
N TYR A 651 8.24 -15.40 -28.72
CA TYR A 651 8.01 -15.04 -30.13
C TYR A 651 9.25 -14.39 -30.77
N PRO A 652 10.41 -15.11 -30.81
CA PRO A 652 11.69 -14.50 -31.19
C PRO A 652 11.80 -14.14 -32.66
N ASP A 653 11.04 -14.81 -33.54
CA ASP A 653 11.18 -14.70 -34.99
C ASP A 653 10.40 -13.53 -35.61
N TYR A 654 9.57 -12.85 -34.83
CA TYR A 654 8.68 -11.83 -35.38
C TYR A 654 9.13 -10.40 -35.05
N LYS A 655 8.98 -9.51 -36.02
CA LYS A 655 9.01 -8.06 -35.77
C LYS A 655 7.71 -7.64 -35.09
N TRP A 656 7.80 -6.84 -34.05
CA TRP A 656 6.63 -6.33 -33.33
C TRP A 656 6.01 -5.11 -34.03
N ASN A 657 4.72 -4.88 -33.81
CA ASN A 657 4.05 -3.64 -34.19
C ASN A 657 4.51 -2.51 -33.27
N ASP A 658 5.64 -1.87 -33.61
CA ASP A 658 6.33 -0.85 -32.82
C ASP A 658 5.44 0.39 -32.57
N LYS A 659 4.58 0.76 -33.54
CA LYS A 659 3.65 1.87 -33.35
C LYS A 659 2.62 1.56 -32.26
N LEU A 660 2.05 0.36 -32.25
CA LEU A 660 1.01 -0.03 -31.30
C LEU A 660 1.54 -0.05 -29.87
N ILE A 661 2.65 -0.77 -29.64
CA ILE A 661 3.25 -0.86 -28.31
C ILE A 661 3.82 0.49 -27.85
N GLY A 662 4.40 1.28 -28.76
CA GLY A 662 4.93 2.59 -28.45
C GLY A 662 3.85 3.58 -28.05
N THR A 663 2.72 3.58 -28.76
CA THR A 663 1.55 4.39 -28.38
C THR A 663 1.03 3.98 -27.01
N ALA A 664 0.87 2.66 -26.75
CA ALA A 664 0.46 2.14 -25.45
C ALA A 664 1.39 2.62 -24.32
N PHE A 665 2.69 2.45 -24.50
CA PHE A 665 3.71 2.85 -23.51
C PHE A 665 3.61 4.34 -23.14
N TRP A 666 3.56 5.22 -24.14
CA TRP A 666 3.50 6.65 -23.88
C TRP A 666 2.16 7.08 -23.27
N MET A 667 1.03 6.53 -23.75
CA MET A 667 -0.28 6.84 -23.17
C MET A 667 -0.37 6.40 -21.70
N ILE A 668 0.15 5.23 -21.34
CA ILE A 668 0.20 4.75 -19.95
C ILE A 668 1.00 5.73 -19.08
N ASN A 669 2.22 6.08 -19.49
CA ASN A 669 3.08 6.93 -18.67
C ASN A 669 2.57 8.37 -18.55
N ILE A 670 2.11 8.97 -19.66
CA ILE A 670 1.55 10.34 -19.67
C ILE A 670 0.22 10.37 -18.92
N GLY A 671 -0.64 9.37 -19.12
CA GLY A 671 -1.92 9.27 -18.41
C GLY A 671 -1.75 9.20 -16.90
N LEU A 672 -0.85 8.34 -16.42
CA LEU A 672 -0.49 8.24 -15.01
C LEU A 672 0.06 9.57 -14.46
N PHE A 673 0.97 10.22 -15.21
CA PHE A 673 1.53 11.50 -14.81
C PHE A 673 0.46 12.59 -14.69
N LEU A 674 -0.43 12.71 -15.66
CA LEU A 674 -1.53 13.69 -15.64
C LEU A 674 -2.50 13.41 -14.48
N MET A 675 -2.94 12.16 -14.30
CA MET A 675 -3.82 11.78 -13.20
C MET A 675 -3.23 12.20 -11.85
N VAL A 676 -1.96 11.87 -11.60
CA VAL A 676 -1.28 12.17 -10.34
C VAL A 676 -1.11 13.67 -10.15
N THR A 677 -0.59 14.39 -11.14
CA THR A 677 -0.15 15.80 -10.98
C THR A 677 -1.28 16.81 -11.10
N VAL A 678 -2.32 16.51 -11.88
CA VAL A 678 -3.41 17.48 -12.17
C VAL A 678 -4.58 17.33 -11.19
N SER A 679 -4.76 16.16 -10.58
CA SER A 679 -5.89 15.91 -9.69
C SER A 679 -5.45 15.45 -8.29
N VAL A 680 -4.84 14.26 -8.18
CA VAL A 680 -4.62 13.63 -6.87
C VAL A 680 -3.67 14.45 -5.98
N LEU A 681 -2.59 14.98 -6.54
CA LEU A 681 -1.64 15.83 -5.82
C LEU A 681 -2.24 17.17 -5.39
N PRO A 682 -2.93 17.94 -6.23
CA PRO A 682 -3.60 19.17 -5.82
C PRO A 682 -4.62 18.96 -4.68
N ILE A 683 -5.43 17.90 -4.75
CA ILE A 683 -6.35 17.54 -3.66
C ILE A 683 -5.57 17.27 -2.37
N GLY A 684 -4.50 16.48 -2.45
CA GLY A 684 -3.66 16.17 -1.29
C GLY A 684 -3.02 17.41 -0.66
N ILE A 685 -2.57 18.38 -1.47
CA ILE A 685 -2.00 19.66 -0.99
C ILE A 685 -3.07 20.52 -0.28
N LEU A 686 -4.28 20.62 -0.85
CA LEU A 686 -5.37 21.37 -0.22
C LEU A 686 -5.80 20.72 1.11
N GLN A 687 -5.90 19.40 1.15
CA GLN A 687 -6.16 18.68 2.40
C GLN A 687 -5.04 18.87 3.42
N ALA A 688 -3.79 18.87 3.00
CA ALA A 688 -2.64 19.14 3.87
C ALA A 688 -2.71 20.54 4.47
N HIS A 689 -3.02 21.54 3.65
CA HIS A 689 -3.21 22.92 4.10
C HIS A 689 -4.33 23.00 5.15
N GLU A 690 -5.49 22.41 4.87
CA GLU A 690 -6.64 22.38 5.78
C GLU A 690 -6.30 21.68 7.11
N SER A 691 -5.62 20.52 7.03
CA SER A 691 -5.18 19.75 8.21
C SER A 691 -4.22 20.53 9.10
N ILE A 692 -3.34 21.35 8.52
CA ILE A 692 -2.34 22.14 9.25
C ILE A 692 -2.96 23.42 9.85
N THR A 693 -3.81 24.09 9.09
CA THR A 693 -4.32 25.43 9.47
C THR A 693 -5.54 25.36 10.39
N ASN A 694 -6.37 24.35 10.23
CA ASN A 694 -7.58 24.15 11.01
C ASN A 694 -7.48 22.91 11.88
N ALA A 695 -7.89 21.74 11.33
CA ALA A 695 -7.81 20.46 12.01
C ALA A 695 -7.81 19.31 10.99
N TYR A 696 -7.29 18.14 11.40
CA TYR A 696 -7.23 16.97 10.53
C TYR A 696 -8.63 16.47 10.10
N TRP A 697 -9.60 16.44 11.02
CA TRP A 697 -10.97 16.01 10.71
C TRP A 697 -11.60 16.86 9.61
N SER A 698 -11.35 18.19 9.63
CA SER A 698 -11.87 19.13 8.64
C SER A 698 -11.40 18.80 7.22
N ALA A 699 -10.13 18.46 7.05
CA ALA A 699 -9.56 18.06 5.75
C ALA A 699 -10.25 16.83 5.12
N ARG A 700 -11.03 16.08 5.90
CA ARG A 700 -11.74 14.88 5.47
C ARG A 700 -13.27 14.99 5.62
N SER A 701 -13.77 16.13 6.08
CA SER A 701 -15.19 16.38 6.24
C SER A 701 -15.91 16.44 4.89
N ALA A 702 -17.19 16.08 4.88
CA ALA A 702 -18.03 16.24 3.69
C ALA A 702 -18.10 17.71 3.24
N GLU A 703 -18.17 18.64 4.20
CA GLU A 703 -18.22 20.08 3.92
C GLU A 703 -16.99 20.55 3.12
N PHE A 704 -15.77 20.18 3.53
CA PHE A 704 -14.55 20.54 2.82
C PHE A 704 -14.43 19.82 1.46
N MET A 705 -14.68 18.50 1.44
CA MET A 705 -14.46 17.68 0.26
C MET A 705 -15.52 17.87 -0.84
N GLN A 706 -16.69 18.43 -0.54
CA GLN A 706 -17.76 18.70 -1.51
C GLN A 706 -17.79 20.15 -2.00
N GLN A 707 -16.79 20.97 -1.66
CA GLN A 707 -16.67 22.33 -2.21
C GLN A 707 -16.46 22.28 -3.74
N ASP A 708 -17.00 23.28 -4.45
CA ASP A 708 -16.99 23.31 -5.94
C ASP A 708 -15.61 23.15 -6.55
N HIS A 709 -14.60 23.82 -5.97
CA HIS A 709 -13.23 23.71 -6.47
C HIS A 709 -12.63 22.32 -6.23
N MET A 710 -12.96 21.63 -5.13
CA MET A 710 -12.54 20.27 -4.87
C MET A 710 -13.18 19.30 -5.86
N GLN A 711 -14.46 19.47 -6.15
CA GLN A 711 -15.17 18.68 -7.15
C GLN A 711 -14.58 18.90 -8.55
N LEU A 712 -14.28 20.16 -8.92
CA LEU A 712 -13.62 20.45 -10.20
C LEU A 712 -12.28 19.70 -10.30
N ILE A 713 -11.41 19.75 -9.28
CA ILE A 713 -10.12 19.08 -9.30
C ILE A 713 -10.29 17.57 -9.38
N ARG A 714 -11.30 16.98 -8.74
CA ARG A 714 -11.61 15.55 -8.86
C ARG A 714 -11.97 15.18 -10.32
N TRP A 715 -12.80 15.99 -11.00
CA TRP A 715 -13.11 15.79 -12.41
C TRP A 715 -11.90 15.95 -13.33
N MET A 716 -10.93 16.80 -12.98
CA MET A 716 -9.73 17.04 -13.78
C MET A 716 -8.82 15.79 -13.91
N ARG A 717 -9.05 14.72 -13.14
CA ARG A 717 -8.31 13.46 -13.36
C ARG A 717 -8.76 12.70 -14.60
N MET A 718 -10.00 12.93 -15.08
CA MET A 718 -10.62 12.16 -16.16
C MET A 718 -9.77 12.10 -17.45
N PRO A 719 -9.14 13.18 -17.97
CA PRO A 719 -8.26 13.08 -19.12
C PRO A 719 -7.07 12.15 -18.91
N GLY A 720 -6.45 12.18 -17.70
CA GLY A 720 -5.36 11.30 -17.34
C GLY A 720 -5.80 9.83 -17.26
N ASP A 721 -6.93 9.57 -16.58
CA ASP A 721 -7.51 8.23 -16.44
C ASP A 721 -7.90 7.63 -17.79
N LEU A 722 -8.52 8.42 -18.68
CA LEU A 722 -8.87 7.97 -20.04
C LEU A 722 -7.62 7.65 -20.87
N LEU A 723 -6.61 8.51 -20.81
CA LEU A 723 -5.35 8.28 -21.53
C LEU A 723 -4.65 7.02 -21.03
N LEU A 724 -4.58 6.83 -19.71
CA LEU A 724 -4.05 5.63 -19.08
C LEU A 724 -4.82 4.38 -19.55
N GLY A 725 -6.14 4.38 -19.44
CA GLY A 725 -6.98 3.24 -19.79
C GLY A 725 -6.93 2.87 -21.28
N ILE A 726 -6.91 3.85 -22.18
CA ILE A 726 -6.71 3.59 -23.60
C ILE A 726 -5.31 3.00 -23.86
N GLY A 727 -4.29 3.50 -23.17
CA GLY A 727 -2.93 2.95 -23.23
C GLY A 727 -2.86 1.49 -22.82
N GLU A 728 -3.53 1.14 -21.70
CA GLU A 728 -3.62 -0.25 -21.22
C GLU A 728 -4.40 -1.14 -22.20
N LEU A 729 -5.50 -0.65 -22.75
CA LEU A 729 -6.26 -1.38 -23.77
C LEU A 729 -5.39 -1.67 -25.00
N LEU A 730 -4.63 -0.70 -25.49
CA LEU A 730 -3.69 -0.89 -26.60
C LEU A 730 -2.59 -1.90 -26.25
N LEU A 731 -2.08 -1.91 -25.00
CA LEU A 731 -1.14 -2.91 -24.53
C LEU A 731 -1.76 -4.31 -24.58
N VAL A 732 -2.99 -4.48 -24.12
CA VAL A 732 -3.71 -5.76 -24.16
C VAL A 732 -3.93 -6.20 -25.59
N VAL A 733 -4.39 -5.32 -26.46
CA VAL A 733 -4.54 -5.57 -27.92
C VAL A 733 -3.20 -6.02 -28.53
N PHE A 734 -2.10 -5.36 -28.14
CA PHE A 734 -0.75 -5.75 -28.59
C PHE A 734 -0.39 -7.16 -28.13
N ILE A 735 -0.56 -7.48 -26.83
CA ILE A 735 -0.20 -8.79 -26.27
C ILE A 735 -1.00 -9.93 -26.91
N PHE A 736 -2.33 -9.78 -27.01
CA PHE A 736 -3.16 -10.76 -27.71
C PHE A 736 -2.82 -10.84 -29.21
N GLY A 737 -2.48 -9.70 -29.80
CA GLY A 737 -2.05 -9.62 -31.20
C GLY A 737 -0.77 -10.39 -31.50
N LEU A 738 0.12 -10.59 -30.53
CA LEU A 738 1.26 -11.48 -30.68
C LEU A 738 0.82 -12.94 -30.81
N GLN A 739 -0.23 -13.36 -30.12
CA GLN A 739 -0.78 -14.70 -30.26
C GLN A 739 -1.52 -14.91 -31.57
N PHE A 740 -2.42 -13.97 -31.93
CA PHE A 740 -3.32 -14.11 -33.08
C PHE A 740 -2.76 -13.54 -34.38
N GLY A 741 -1.62 -12.83 -34.36
CA GLY A 741 -0.85 -12.44 -35.55
C GLY A 741 -0.89 -10.96 -35.92
N TRP A 742 -1.87 -10.16 -35.49
CA TRP A 742 -1.99 -8.75 -35.94
C TRP A 742 -0.91 -7.80 -35.34
N SER A 743 -0.24 -8.20 -34.27
CA SER A 743 0.90 -7.46 -33.74
C SER A 743 2.26 -7.89 -34.31
N ARG A 744 2.27 -8.85 -35.25
CA ARG A 744 3.46 -9.36 -35.93
C ARG A 744 3.59 -8.68 -37.30
N LYS A 745 4.72 -8.00 -37.55
CA LYS A 745 5.00 -7.28 -38.79
C LYS A 745 6.09 -7.92 -39.64
N GLY A 746 5.96 -9.21 -39.92
CA GLY A 746 6.96 -9.97 -40.68
C GLY A 746 8.00 -10.64 -39.76
N THR A 747 8.94 -11.37 -40.38
CA THR A 747 10.05 -12.05 -39.69
C THR A 747 11.19 -11.09 -39.39
N ARG A 748 11.92 -11.39 -38.34
CA ARG A 748 13.08 -10.66 -37.83
C ARG A 748 14.37 -11.03 -38.59
#